data_14d28a6314487d973092185297166dfb
#
_entry.id   14d28a6314487d973092185297166dfb
#
_cell.length_a   1.000
_cell.length_b   1.000
_cell.length_c   1.000
_cell.angle_alpha   90.00
_cell.angle_beta   90.00
_cell.angle_gamma   90.00
#
_symmetry.space_group_name_H-M   'P 1'
#
loop_
_entity.id
_entity.type
_entity.pdbx_description
1 polymer ?
#
loop_
_entity_poly.entity_id
_entity_poly.type
_entity_poly.pdbx_seq_one_letter_code
_entity_poly.pdbx_strand_id
1 'polypeptide(L)'
;MNATDTDTVPAIPLQDTANTLAKAKTNAYIDSIRNAMSKHRKMNNAARPSLRAEIVPDFAFSTEKYDSATHLLLIDSALLDIVPDNPTYSLPDTIAASELLPDIEQAFAERDSINPTETDSISPIDLPTGPRIVREKVDIDNTVDFSAKDSLVMFGQNTAYMYGESAVKYTEIDLTADEIHMDMKESTVYAVGRPDTTGEVIGSPVFNDRSGSYESKTMTYNFKSGKGFITDVVTEQGEGFLTGGQTKKMEDNSYNILNGKYTTCDNHEHPHFYMQLTKAKMRPKKDIVTGPAYMVLCDVPLPLAVPFGYFPFTSKYSSGVIFPTFGDDYQKGFYLSNGGYYFAINDYVDLALTGEIYTKGSWGLAAQSSYRKRYKFSGSFNMSFLTTVTGDKGSPDYMKQKNFRITWMHSQDAKANPNMTFSASVNFATSGYSRNDVNSYYDQSFTENTKNSTVNISYRFSPKFQMSATASIAQRTQDSTLSVSFPNFTLSLSQVAPFKRKRAIGSEKWYEKIKLSYTGTFQNNLTAKQNVFFKKSLIKDWTNGMRHSVPISATFNLFQYINVSPSIQLNDRMYTRKIHRAWDPNASAEVMDTTYSFYNVFDFNASISFDTKIYGFFQPMKFLGDKVKMIRHVLSPSISFSASPDFSKDFWGYYGTYDYVDRQGRALQKKYSYFGSNIFGSVEQGKTGMVNLSLSNNVEMKVKSDADSTGVKKISLIENFTISQSYNFAADSLRWSNVNTSLSLRLFKNFNLNLSATWDPYTYQLSESGSPVKVDIPRWKAGKGWVKLSSTGTSFSYTFNNATFRRKKKKDTNSDKGNGTQNSQDNYDEAANSGRKSKDDNADEGYDLDDDGYVKWSFPWSLTVNYSVNYGYGDFDKVKMDYKGRWTQNLSFNGRIQPTKGWNFSFSTSYNFDTKKLSYMNCTISRDLHCFTMSASFVPIGPYKSYNFHIAVKSSLLQDLKYDKRSSYNNGVEWY
;
A
#
# COMPACT_ATOMS: atom_id res chain seq x y z
N MET A 1 -27.82 77.75 22.42
CA MET A 1 -26.79 78.78 22.63
C MET A 1 -25.45 78.11 22.58
N ASN A 2 -24.69 78.47 21.55
CA ASN A 2 -23.23 78.40 21.38
C ASN A 2 -22.50 77.06 21.63
N ALA A 3 -22.12 76.33 20.62
CA ALA A 3 -20.98 76.60 19.74
C ALA A 3 -19.61 76.68 20.45
N THR A 4 -18.79 75.73 20.29
CA THR A 4 -17.35 75.93 19.99
C THR A 4 -16.73 74.69 19.34
N ASP A 5 -16.08 74.97 18.26
CA ASP A 5 -15.21 74.10 17.47
C ASP A 5 -14.17 73.35 18.28
N THR A 6 -13.82 72.15 17.90
CA THR A 6 -12.51 71.55 18.16
C THR A 6 -12.05 70.76 16.95
N ASP A 7 -10.89 71.15 16.48
CA ASP A 7 -10.08 70.70 15.38
C ASP A 7 -10.00 69.17 15.21
N THR A 8 -10.22 68.75 14.00
CA THR A 8 -9.89 67.42 13.51
C THR A 8 -8.43 67.33 13.11
N VAL A 9 -7.63 66.60 13.85
CA VAL A 9 -6.27 66.15 13.51
C VAL A 9 -6.39 64.85 12.69
N PRO A 10 -5.81 64.72 11.50
CA PRO A 10 -5.92 63.52 10.71
C PRO A 10 -5.08 62.41 11.32
N ALA A 11 -5.70 61.20 11.50
CA ALA A 11 -5.06 59.98 11.93
C ALA A 11 -4.11 59.46 10.86
N ILE A 12 -2.82 59.43 11.14
CA ILE A 12 -1.81 58.76 10.34
C ILE A 12 -1.93 57.22 10.54
N PRO A 13 -1.98 56.38 9.52
CA PRO A 13 -2.14 54.99 9.73
C PRO A 13 -0.85 54.37 10.31
N LEU A 14 -0.95 53.82 11.50
CA LEU A 14 0.11 53.13 12.24
C LEU A 14 0.67 51.83 11.59
N GLN A 15 0.26 51.53 10.38
CA GLN A 15 0.65 50.29 9.71
C GLN A 15 1.93 50.39 8.86
N ASP A 16 2.30 51.61 8.41
CA ASP A 16 3.49 51.80 7.56
C ASP A 16 4.78 51.98 8.33
N THR A 17 4.72 52.44 9.59
CA THR A 17 5.92 52.64 10.44
C THR A 17 6.49 51.30 10.97
N ALA A 18 5.63 50.30 11.23
CA ALA A 18 6.09 48.96 11.70
C ALA A 18 6.80 48.18 10.57
N ASN A 19 6.32 48.29 9.32
CA ASN A 19 6.94 47.62 8.17
C ASN A 19 8.30 48.29 7.77
N THR A 20 8.44 49.59 7.96
CA THR A 20 9.70 50.30 7.66
C THR A 20 10.78 50.01 8.73
N LEU A 21 10.38 49.88 10.00
CA LEU A 21 11.30 49.48 11.09
C LEU A 21 11.72 48.00 10.98
N ALA A 22 10.83 47.11 10.55
CA ALA A 22 11.15 45.70 10.32
C ALA A 22 12.11 45.55 9.13
N LYS A 23 11.90 46.25 8.02
CA LYS A 23 12.84 46.28 6.87
C LYS A 23 14.20 46.86 7.24
N ALA A 24 14.24 47.93 8.04
CA ALA A 24 15.50 48.55 8.51
C ALA A 24 16.29 47.58 9.42
N LYS A 25 15.62 46.87 10.33
CA LYS A 25 16.25 45.84 11.18
C LYS A 25 16.76 44.65 10.39
N THR A 26 16.03 44.23 9.37
CA THR A 26 16.42 43.10 8.50
C THR A 26 17.64 43.48 7.65
N ASN A 27 17.67 44.68 7.07
CA ASN A 27 18.81 45.17 6.30
C ASN A 27 20.05 45.36 7.19
N ALA A 28 19.91 45.87 8.38
CA ALA A 28 21.02 46.00 9.35
C ALA A 28 21.58 44.63 9.76
N TYR A 29 20.74 43.60 9.90
CA TYR A 29 21.16 42.23 10.18
C TYR A 29 21.89 41.61 8.99
N ILE A 30 21.41 41.81 7.77
CA ILE A 30 22.06 41.33 6.53
C ILE A 30 23.44 42.03 6.35
N ASP A 31 23.53 43.29 6.58
CA ASP A 31 24.81 44.03 6.49
C ASP A 31 25.79 43.59 7.61
N SER A 32 25.32 43.26 8.78
CA SER A 32 26.12 42.69 9.88
C SER A 32 26.70 41.31 9.46
N ILE A 33 25.90 40.44 8.83
CA ILE A 33 26.36 39.15 8.30
C ILE A 33 27.36 39.34 7.15
N ARG A 34 27.11 40.29 6.25
CA ARG A 34 28.02 40.60 5.13
C ARG A 34 29.37 41.12 5.62
N ASN A 35 29.37 41.95 6.65
CA ASN A 35 30.58 42.43 7.28
C ASN A 35 31.34 41.34 8.07
N ALA A 36 30.62 40.43 8.74
CA ALA A 36 31.23 39.28 9.41
C ALA A 36 31.88 38.32 8.39
N MET A 37 31.20 38.04 7.25
CA MET A 37 31.75 37.23 6.16
C MET A 37 32.96 37.89 5.49
N SER A 38 32.96 39.21 5.32
CA SER A 38 34.10 39.93 4.74
C SER A 38 35.31 39.92 5.69
N LYS A 39 35.08 39.97 7.00
CA LYS A 39 36.11 39.87 8.03
C LYS A 39 36.73 38.47 8.09
N HIS A 40 35.91 37.44 7.95
CA HIS A 40 36.38 36.04 7.84
C HIS A 40 37.18 35.80 6.56
N ARG A 41 36.78 36.41 5.43
CA ARG A 41 37.48 36.32 4.15
C ARG A 41 38.85 37.06 4.19
N LYS A 42 38.97 38.14 4.92
CA LYS A 42 40.25 38.83 5.15
C LYS A 42 41.17 38.09 6.11
N MET A 43 40.64 37.38 7.10
CA MET A 43 41.44 36.52 8.01
C MET A 43 41.95 35.26 7.31
N ASN A 44 41.20 34.67 6.39
CA ASN A 44 41.64 33.49 5.64
C ASN A 44 42.67 33.82 4.55
N ASN A 45 42.76 35.08 4.08
CA ASN A 45 43.77 35.48 3.13
C ASN A 45 45.10 35.98 3.75
N ALA A 46 45.10 36.20 5.12
CA ALA A 46 46.31 36.60 5.81
C ALA A 46 47.09 35.40 6.45
N ALA A 47 46.53 34.18 6.34
CA ALA A 47 47.12 32.96 6.90
C ALA A 47 47.61 32.00 5.84
N ARG A 48 48.40 32.48 4.85
CA ARG A 48 49.21 31.61 4.00
C ARG A 48 50.59 32.25 3.92
N PRO A 49 51.61 31.80 4.68
CA PRO A 49 52.41 30.64 4.39
C PRO A 49 52.94 29.95 5.66
N SER A 50 53.38 28.67 5.52
CA SER A 50 54.15 27.88 6.49
C SER A 50 53.42 26.96 7.45
N LEU A 51 52.44 26.17 6.89
CA LEU A 51 52.07 24.92 7.60
C LEU A 51 52.05 23.79 6.59
N ARG A 52 53.25 23.49 6.08
CA ARG A 52 53.52 22.29 5.30
C ARG A 52 54.55 21.52 6.14
N ALA A 53 54.11 20.89 7.18
CA ALA A 53 54.73 19.81 7.94
C ALA A 53 54.10 19.85 9.36
N GLU A 54 53.58 18.70 9.80
CA GLU A 54 53.04 18.46 11.13
C GLU A 54 51.55 18.75 11.34
N ILE A 55 50.67 18.20 10.55
CA ILE A 55 49.44 17.54 10.96
C ILE A 55 49.20 16.39 10.01
N VAL A 56 49.93 15.33 10.17
CA VAL A 56 49.48 13.98 9.85
C VAL A 56 48.70 13.56 11.11
N PRO A 57 47.38 13.45 11.03
CA PRO A 57 46.69 12.73 12.07
C PRO A 57 47.21 11.29 12.00
N ASP A 58 47.49 10.68 13.13
CA ASP A 58 47.71 9.26 13.34
C ASP A 58 46.48 8.40 12.95
N PHE A 59 45.93 8.66 11.83
CA PHE A 59 45.09 7.78 10.99
C PHE A 59 45.82 7.53 9.68
N ALA A 60 47.12 7.27 9.75
CA ALA A 60 47.67 6.28 8.89
C ALA A 60 47.01 4.95 9.30
N PHE A 61 45.90 4.59 8.69
CA PHE A 61 45.80 3.22 8.22
C PHE A 61 47.20 2.93 7.72
N SER A 62 47.89 1.99 8.34
CA SER A 62 49.12 1.47 7.83
C SER A 62 48.94 1.39 6.32
N THR A 63 49.73 2.11 5.62
CA THR A 63 49.96 1.93 4.21
C THR A 63 50.73 0.65 3.97
N GLU A 64 50.41 -0.44 4.61
CA GLU A 64 50.34 -1.69 3.97
C GLU A 64 49.28 -1.45 2.92
N LYS A 65 49.77 -1.09 1.78
CA LYS A 65 49.08 -0.95 0.53
C LYS A 65 48.20 -2.17 0.36
N TYR A 66 46.98 -2.10 0.75
CA TYR A 66 45.98 -2.95 0.19
C TYR A 66 45.85 -2.50 -1.26
N ASP A 67 46.73 -2.97 -2.07
CA ASP A 67 46.60 -3.00 -3.47
C ASP A 67 45.41 -3.92 -3.73
N SER A 68 44.24 -3.34 -3.95
CA SER A 68 43.03 -4.11 -4.20
C SER A 68 43.21 -5.05 -5.39
N ALA A 69 44.14 -4.73 -6.28
CA ALA A 69 44.53 -5.56 -7.40
C ALA A 69 45.34 -6.77 -6.98
N THR A 70 46.29 -6.62 -6.02
CA THR A 70 47.06 -7.75 -5.50
C THR A 70 46.23 -8.71 -4.67
N HIS A 71 45.25 -8.19 -3.95
CA HIS A 71 44.34 -9.06 -3.19
C HIS A 71 43.35 -9.82 -4.10
N LEU A 72 42.88 -9.20 -5.19
CA LEU A 72 42.12 -9.90 -6.23
C LEU A 72 42.94 -10.96 -6.95
N LEU A 73 44.21 -10.65 -7.26
CA LEU A 73 45.15 -11.64 -7.86
C LEU A 73 45.51 -12.79 -6.90
N LEU A 74 45.65 -12.50 -5.59
CA LEU A 74 45.87 -13.54 -4.58
C LEU A 74 44.59 -14.40 -4.34
N ILE A 75 43.40 -13.84 -4.47
CA ILE A 75 42.15 -14.61 -4.39
C ILE A 75 41.96 -15.46 -5.64
N ASP A 76 42.29 -14.94 -6.83
CA ASP A 76 42.27 -15.73 -8.07
C ASP A 76 43.33 -16.84 -8.10
N SER A 77 44.55 -16.59 -7.58
CA SER A 77 45.56 -17.64 -7.47
C SER A 77 45.21 -18.68 -6.41
N ALA A 78 44.57 -18.28 -5.32
CA ALA A 78 44.10 -19.23 -4.30
C ALA A 78 42.92 -20.09 -4.81
N LEU A 79 42.10 -19.55 -5.74
CA LEU A 79 41.04 -20.31 -6.39
C LEU A 79 41.58 -21.28 -7.46
N LEU A 80 42.73 -20.96 -8.08
CA LEU A 80 43.39 -21.85 -9.03
C LEU A 80 44.10 -23.01 -8.35
N ASP A 81 44.57 -22.84 -7.11
CA ASP A 81 45.21 -23.91 -6.31
C ASP A 81 44.19 -24.87 -5.64
N ILE A 82 42.90 -24.55 -5.66
CA ILE A 82 41.79 -25.36 -5.12
C ILE A 82 41.13 -26.22 -6.21
N VAL A 83 41.48 -26.06 -7.47
CA VAL A 83 41.06 -26.97 -8.53
C VAL A 83 42.04 -28.17 -8.50
N PRO A 84 41.65 -29.33 -7.95
CA PRO A 84 42.50 -30.49 -8.08
C PRO A 84 42.67 -30.82 -9.56
N ASP A 85 43.91 -31.11 -9.94
CA ASP A 85 44.22 -31.62 -11.24
C ASP A 85 43.17 -32.62 -11.70
N ASN A 86 42.54 -32.23 -12.78
CA ASN A 86 41.62 -32.93 -13.63
C ASN A 86 41.64 -34.47 -13.44
N PRO A 87 40.72 -35.09 -12.69
CA PRO A 87 40.47 -36.47 -12.98
C PRO A 87 39.75 -36.44 -14.32
N THR A 88 40.41 -36.93 -15.33
CA THR A 88 39.82 -37.41 -16.55
C THR A 88 38.58 -38.20 -16.16
N TYR A 89 37.42 -37.53 -16.28
CA TYR A 89 36.18 -38.24 -16.37
C TYR A 89 36.19 -38.95 -17.70
N SER A 90 36.74 -40.16 -17.69
CA SER A 90 36.33 -41.16 -18.61
C SER A 90 34.84 -41.33 -18.39
N LEU A 91 34.05 -40.94 -19.36
CA LEU A 91 32.68 -41.37 -19.49
C LEU A 91 32.68 -42.88 -19.21
N PRO A 92 31.90 -43.38 -18.24
CA PRO A 92 31.71 -44.80 -18.14
C PRO A 92 31.10 -45.22 -19.47
N ASP A 93 31.84 -46.03 -20.19
CA ASP A 93 31.39 -46.76 -21.33
C ASP A 93 30.09 -47.46 -20.97
N THR A 94 29.09 -47.18 -21.79
CA THR A 94 27.92 -48.03 -21.98
C THR A 94 27.35 -48.63 -20.71
N ILE A 95 26.41 -47.89 -20.07
CA ILE A 95 25.35 -48.59 -19.39
C ILE A 95 24.60 -49.31 -20.51
N ALA A 96 24.80 -50.63 -20.55
CA ALA A 96 24.13 -51.49 -21.50
C ALA A 96 22.62 -51.26 -21.37
N ALA A 97 21.97 -51.08 -22.49
CA ALA A 97 20.52 -50.86 -22.61
C ALA A 97 19.68 -52.06 -22.09
N SER A 98 20.26 -52.95 -21.30
CA SER A 98 19.61 -54.12 -20.69
C SER A 98 19.10 -53.92 -19.26
N GLU A 99 19.37 -52.76 -18.62
CA GLU A 99 18.88 -52.54 -17.25
C GLU A 99 17.65 -51.58 -17.15
N LEU A 100 17.13 -51.06 -18.28
CA LEU A 100 15.95 -50.21 -18.34
C LEU A 100 14.75 -50.86 -19.05
N LEU A 101 14.79 -52.15 -19.29
CA LEU A 101 13.83 -52.90 -20.08
C LEU A 101 13.05 -54.06 -19.41
N PRO A 102 12.83 -54.16 -18.08
CA PRO A 102 11.85 -55.11 -17.56
C PRO A 102 10.40 -54.62 -17.62
N ASP A 103 10.16 -53.30 -17.64
CA ASP A 103 8.76 -52.80 -17.49
C ASP A 103 8.01 -52.53 -18.81
N ILE A 104 8.75 -52.60 -19.93
CA ILE A 104 8.11 -52.38 -21.25
C ILE A 104 7.72 -53.71 -21.93
N GLU A 105 8.42 -54.78 -21.63
CA GLU A 105 8.04 -56.10 -22.18
C GLU A 105 6.79 -56.72 -21.53
N GLN A 106 6.49 -56.38 -20.26
CA GLN A 106 5.22 -56.78 -19.64
C GLN A 106 3.97 -56.09 -20.18
N ALA A 107 4.12 -54.86 -20.73
CA ALA A 107 3.00 -54.11 -21.33
C ALA A 107 2.63 -54.58 -22.77
N PHE A 108 3.53 -55.32 -23.44
CA PHE A 108 3.28 -55.86 -24.77
C PHE A 108 2.90 -57.35 -24.77
N ALA A 109 3.08 -58.09 -23.70
CA ALA A 109 2.75 -59.49 -23.58
C ALA A 109 1.28 -59.81 -23.28
N GLU A 110 0.46 -58.83 -22.95
CA GLU A 110 -0.99 -59.00 -22.68
C GLU A 110 -1.89 -58.72 -23.87
N ARG A 111 -1.36 -58.54 -25.10
CA ARG A 111 -2.19 -58.18 -26.28
C ARG A 111 -2.22 -59.23 -27.39
N ASP A 112 -1.50 -60.35 -27.23
CA ASP A 112 -1.51 -61.43 -28.23
C ASP A 112 -2.00 -62.75 -27.66
N SER A 113 -3.30 -62.84 -27.38
CA SER A 113 -3.99 -64.13 -27.21
C SER A 113 -5.43 -64.06 -27.79
N ILE A 114 -5.53 -64.00 -29.11
CA ILE A 114 -6.71 -64.52 -29.84
C ILE A 114 -6.19 -65.39 -30.92
N ASN A 115 -6.40 -66.70 -30.75
CA ASN A 115 -6.13 -67.74 -31.72
C ASN A 115 -6.95 -67.60 -33.01
N PRO A 116 -6.31 -67.86 -34.14
CA PRO A 116 -7.08 -68.08 -35.38
C PRO A 116 -7.27 -69.60 -35.61
N THR A 117 -8.50 -70.02 -35.69
CA THR A 117 -8.86 -71.31 -36.23
C THR A 117 -9.69 -71.10 -37.47
N GLU A 118 -9.18 -71.84 -38.42
CA GLU A 118 -9.88 -72.44 -39.57
C GLU A 118 -9.92 -71.73 -40.93
N THR A 119 -9.10 -72.32 -41.78
CA THR A 119 -9.07 -72.34 -43.23
C THR A 119 -10.38 -72.87 -43.85
N ASP A 120 -10.84 -72.12 -44.80
CA ASP A 120 -11.55 -72.79 -45.88
C ASP A 120 -11.15 -72.23 -47.27
N SER A 121 -10.63 -73.10 -48.11
CA SER A 121 -10.20 -72.93 -49.48
C SER A 121 -11.35 -72.81 -50.40
N ILE A 122 -11.44 -71.70 -51.17
CA ILE A 122 -12.26 -71.65 -52.39
C ILE A 122 -11.40 -71.20 -53.59
N SER A 123 -11.40 -71.99 -54.56
CA SER A 123 -10.67 -71.86 -55.86
C SER A 123 -11.08 -70.63 -56.69
N PRO A 124 -10.18 -70.20 -57.60
CA PRO A 124 -10.37 -68.92 -58.34
C PRO A 124 -11.37 -69.04 -59.47
N ILE A 125 -12.28 -68.08 -59.54
CA ILE A 125 -13.13 -67.85 -60.69
C ILE A 125 -12.53 -66.71 -61.48
N ASP A 126 -12.11 -67.04 -62.71
CA ASP A 126 -11.71 -66.12 -63.74
C ASP A 126 -12.80 -65.11 -64.10
N LEU A 127 -12.55 -63.81 -63.96
CA LEU A 127 -13.36 -62.73 -64.51
C LEU A 127 -12.54 -61.86 -65.45
N PRO A 128 -13.04 -61.28 -66.51
CA PRO A 128 -12.29 -60.73 -67.60
C PRO A 128 -11.65 -59.42 -67.31
N THR A 129 -10.42 -59.26 -67.79
CA THR A 129 -9.58 -58.06 -67.76
C THR A 129 -10.27 -56.87 -68.42
N GLY A 130 -10.88 -55.98 -67.61
CA GLY A 130 -11.13 -54.60 -67.99
C GLY A 130 -9.85 -53.77 -67.92
N PRO A 131 -9.74 -52.62 -68.51
CA PRO A 131 -8.52 -51.81 -68.57
C PRO A 131 -8.04 -51.45 -67.14
N ARG A 132 -6.86 -51.89 -66.85
CA ARG A 132 -6.15 -51.54 -65.51
C ARG A 132 -5.93 -50.09 -65.49
N ILE A 133 -6.72 -49.35 -64.69
CA ILE A 133 -6.46 -47.97 -64.33
C ILE A 133 -5.20 -47.99 -63.50
N VAL A 134 -4.08 -47.59 -64.10
CA VAL A 134 -2.84 -47.33 -63.40
C VAL A 134 -3.12 -46.09 -62.59
N ARG A 135 -3.40 -46.21 -61.26
CA ARG A 135 -3.38 -45.07 -60.32
C ARG A 135 -1.93 -44.69 -60.24
N GLU A 136 -1.56 -43.56 -60.83
CA GLU A 136 -0.32 -42.89 -60.53
C GLU A 136 -0.28 -42.70 -58.99
N LYS A 137 0.87 -43.04 -58.43
CA LYS A 137 1.12 -42.87 -56.99
C LYS A 137 1.07 -41.41 -56.69
N VAL A 138 -0.04 -40.93 -56.14
CA VAL A 138 -0.15 -39.54 -55.64
C VAL A 138 0.82 -39.42 -54.45
N ASP A 139 1.81 -38.56 -54.59
CA ASP A 139 2.87 -38.35 -53.61
C ASP A 139 2.38 -37.59 -52.35
N ILE A 140 1.10 -37.61 -52.01
CA ILE A 140 0.46 -36.98 -50.85
C ILE A 140 -0.11 -38.10 -49.95
N ASP A 141 0.26 -38.06 -48.65
CA ASP A 141 -0.03 -39.14 -47.70
C ASP A 141 -1.52 -39.20 -47.26
N ASN A 142 -2.30 -38.14 -47.53
CA ASN A 142 -3.70 -38.00 -47.11
C ASN A 142 -4.58 -37.35 -48.21
N THR A 143 -5.89 -37.48 -48.09
CA THR A 143 -6.87 -36.82 -48.96
C THR A 143 -6.87 -35.32 -48.70
N VAL A 144 -7.00 -34.55 -49.78
CA VAL A 144 -7.26 -33.10 -49.75
C VAL A 144 -8.71 -32.86 -50.03
N ASP A 145 -9.44 -32.31 -49.06
CA ASP A 145 -10.84 -31.91 -49.22
C ASP A 145 -10.89 -30.43 -49.67
N PHE A 146 -11.64 -30.15 -50.71
CA PHE A 146 -11.79 -28.79 -51.17
C PHE A 146 -13.25 -28.49 -51.54
N SER A 147 -13.65 -27.24 -51.31
CA SER A 147 -15.02 -26.75 -51.57
C SER A 147 -14.98 -25.29 -51.99
N ALA A 148 -15.98 -24.90 -52.76
CA ALA A 148 -16.21 -23.52 -53.16
C ALA A 148 -17.73 -23.27 -53.20
N LYS A 149 -18.15 -22.05 -52.93
CA LYS A 149 -19.56 -21.66 -52.88
C LYS A 149 -20.08 -21.26 -54.25
N ASP A 150 -19.31 -20.49 -55.01
CA ASP A 150 -19.76 -19.94 -56.29
C ASP A 150 -19.47 -20.90 -57.44
N SER A 151 -18.19 -21.27 -57.65
CA SER A 151 -17.83 -22.17 -58.73
C SER A 151 -16.55 -22.97 -58.46
N LEU A 152 -16.50 -24.20 -58.96
CA LEU A 152 -15.33 -25.05 -58.96
C LEU A 152 -15.07 -25.48 -60.41
N VAL A 153 -13.92 -25.10 -60.95
CA VAL A 153 -13.54 -25.43 -62.34
C VAL A 153 -12.30 -26.32 -62.32
N MET A 154 -12.38 -27.51 -62.93
CA MET A 154 -11.24 -28.42 -63.03
C MET A 154 -10.74 -28.47 -64.44
N PHE A 155 -9.44 -28.26 -64.67
CA PHE A 155 -8.79 -28.48 -65.93
C PHE A 155 -7.97 -29.76 -65.95
N GLY A 156 -8.44 -30.74 -66.67
CA GLY A 156 -7.88 -32.07 -66.62
C GLY A 156 -8.00 -32.72 -65.23
N GLN A 157 -7.00 -33.51 -64.85
CA GLN A 157 -6.96 -34.15 -63.55
C GLN A 157 -6.04 -33.44 -62.54
N ASN A 158 -5.37 -32.33 -62.93
CA ASN A 158 -4.26 -31.79 -62.20
C ASN A 158 -4.46 -30.37 -61.66
N THR A 159 -5.42 -29.59 -62.23
CA THR A 159 -5.58 -28.21 -61.82
C THR A 159 -7.04 -27.90 -61.47
N ALA A 160 -7.24 -27.24 -60.31
CA ALA A 160 -8.54 -26.81 -59.84
C ALA A 160 -8.54 -25.31 -59.52
N TYR A 161 -9.58 -24.61 -59.95
CA TYR A 161 -9.86 -23.20 -59.62
C TYR A 161 -11.15 -23.13 -58.81
N MET A 162 -11.13 -22.48 -57.69
CA MET A 162 -12.21 -22.34 -56.76
C MET A 162 -12.51 -20.86 -56.52
N TYR A 163 -13.80 -20.48 -56.60
CA TYR A 163 -14.26 -19.12 -56.48
C TYR A 163 -15.43 -19.03 -55.49
N GLY A 164 -15.40 -17.98 -54.66
CA GLY A 164 -16.40 -17.65 -53.64
C GLY A 164 -16.31 -18.54 -52.41
N GLU A 165 -15.91 -17.93 -51.27
CA GLU A 165 -15.75 -18.62 -49.98
C GLU A 165 -15.12 -20.02 -50.12
N SER A 166 -14.04 -20.09 -50.86
CA SER A 166 -13.33 -21.33 -51.16
C SER A 166 -12.56 -21.84 -49.95
N ALA A 167 -12.54 -23.17 -49.75
CA ALA A 167 -11.83 -23.82 -48.66
C ALA A 167 -11.09 -25.06 -49.12
N VAL A 168 -9.85 -25.24 -48.63
CA VAL A 168 -9.01 -26.42 -48.84
C VAL A 168 -8.55 -26.96 -47.49
N LYS A 169 -8.87 -28.23 -47.21
CA LYS A 169 -8.50 -28.90 -45.96
C LYS A 169 -7.56 -30.06 -46.24
N TYR A 170 -6.43 -30.08 -45.53
CA TYR A 170 -5.46 -31.16 -45.61
C TYR A 170 -4.94 -31.46 -44.22
N THR A 171 -5.28 -32.61 -43.68
CA THR A 171 -4.95 -33.02 -42.29
C THR A 171 -5.41 -32.03 -41.25
N GLU A 172 -4.49 -31.23 -40.70
CA GLU A 172 -4.77 -30.18 -39.72
C GLU A 172 -4.60 -28.75 -40.27
N ILE A 173 -4.48 -28.64 -41.58
CA ILE A 173 -4.39 -27.39 -42.30
C ILE A 173 -5.75 -27.05 -42.87
N ASP A 174 -6.25 -25.85 -42.62
CA ASP A 174 -7.46 -25.29 -43.17
C ASP A 174 -7.15 -23.94 -43.81
N LEU A 175 -7.22 -23.86 -45.13
CA LEU A 175 -7.02 -22.64 -45.90
C LEU A 175 -8.34 -22.20 -46.51
N THR A 176 -8.74 -20.96 -46.17
CA THR A 176 -9.96 -20.35 -46.76
C THR A 176 -9.60 -19.05 -47.46
N ALA A 177 -10.21 -18.80 -48.62
CA ALA A 177 -10.05 -17.56 -49.37
C ALA A 177 -11.23 -17.37 -50.37
N ASP A 178 -11.36 -16.18 -50.94
CA ASP A 178 -12.36 -15.99 -51.98
C ASP A 178 -11.97 -16.74 -53.27
N GLU A 179 -10.70 -16.71 -53.66
CA GLU A 179 -10.17 -17.38 -54.83
C GLU A 179 -8.99 -18.29 -54.45
N ILE A 180 -9.08 -19.58 -54.83
CA ILE A 180 -8.02 -20.56 -54.56
C ILE A 180 -7.72 -21.29 -55.88
N HIS A 181 -6.44 -21.32 -56.29
CA HIS A 181 -5.92 -22.12 -57.38
C HIS A 181 -5.07 -23.25 -56.82
N MET A 182 -5.36 -24.46 -57.25
CA MET A 182 -4.67 -25.67 -56.83
C MET A 182 -4.07 -26.41 -58.00
N ASP A 183 -2.74 -26.71 -57.91
CA ASP A 183 -2.04 -27.61 -58.84
C ASP A 183 -1.73 -28.91 -58.11
N MET A 184 -2.44 -29.97 -58.48
CA MET A 184 -2.30 -31.30 -57.84
C MET A 184 -1.00 -31.98 -58.23
N LYS A 185 -0.45 -31.71 -59.45
CA LYS A 185 0.81 -32.27 -59.92
C LYS A 185 2.01 -31.73 -59.13
N GLU A 186 2.04 -30.42 -58.91
CA GLU A 186 3.10 -29.77 -58.17
C GLU A 186 2.78 -29.75 -56.66
N SER A 187 1.59 -30.26 -56.25
CA SER A 187 1.08 -30.24 -54.88
C SER A 187 1.06 -28.82 -54.27
N THR A 188 0.75 -27.82 -55.09
CA THR A 188 0.73 -26.42 -54.67
C THR A 188 -0.66 -25.80 -54.68
N VAL A 189 -0.90 -24.91 -53.73
CA VAL A 189 -2.11 -24.09 -53.64
C VAL A 189 -1.73 -22.63 -53.61
N TYR A 190 -2.42 -21.81 -54.36
CA TYR A 190 -2.31 -20.34 -54.32
C TYR A 190 -3.66 -19.77 -53.92
N ALA A 191 -3.70 -18.85 -52.99
CA ALA A 191 -4.92 -18.22 -52.47
C ALA A 191 -4.78 -16.69 -52.49
N VAL A 192 -5.88 -16.02 -52.84
CA VAL A 192 -5.97 -14.56 -52.90
C VAL A 192 -7.41 -14.10 -52.64
N GLY A 193 -7.58 -12.93 -52.05
CA GLY A 193 -8.87 -12.25 -51.91
C GLY A 193 -9.22 -11.50 -53.19
N ARG A 194 -10.50 -11.24 -53.43
CA ARG A 194 -11.00 -10.53 -54.63
C ARG A 194 -11.48 -9.13 -54.23
N PRO A 195 -11.16 -8.08 -55.01
CA PRO A 195 -11.71 -6.76 -54.78
C PRO A 195 -13.22 -6.75 -55.09
N ASP A 196 -13.99 -6.15 -54.19
CA ASP A 196 -15.43 -5.94 -54.40
C ASP A 196 -15.67 -4.72 -55.34
N THR A 197 -16.94 -4.38 -55.56
CA THR A 197 -17.36 -3.27 -56.41
C THR A 197 -16.89 -1.88 -55.91
N THR A 198 -16.48 -1.79 -54.67
CA THR A 198 -15.95 -0.58 -54.00
C THR A 198 -14.41 -0.51 -54.07
N GLY A 199 -13.77 -1.61 -54.52
CA GLY A 199 -12.30 -1.75 -54.55
C GLY A 199 -11.72 -2.29 -53.25
N GLU A 200 -12.56 -2.62 -52.27
CA GLU A 200 -12.16 -3.25 -51.04
C GLU A 200 -11.93 -4.77 -51.19
N VAL A 201 -10.80 -5.30 -50.69
CA VAL A 201 -10.48 -6.74 -50.88
C VAL A 201 -11.28 -7.56 -49.86
N ILE A 202 -12.14 -8.42 -50.35
CA ILE A 202 -12.95 -9.37 -49.55
C ILE A 202 -12.40 -10.80 -49.70
N GLY A 203 -12.63 -11.62 -48.66
CA GLY A 203 -12.23 -13.02 -48.66
C GLY A 203 -10.70 -13.22 -48.68
N SER A 204 -9.92 -12.39 -48.00
CA SER A 204 -8.48 -12.56 -47.83
C SER A 204 -8.13 -13.96 -47.35
N PRO A 205 -7.03 -14.57 -47.83
CA PRO A 205 -6.59 -15.89 -47.40
C PRO A 205 -6.38 -16.00 -45.88
N VAL A 206 -7.05 -16.97 -45.26
CA VAL A 206 -6.85 -17.33 -43.86
C VAL A 206 -6.34 -18.77 -43.77
N PHE A 207 -5.13 -18.91 -43.24
CA PHE A 207 -4.49 -20.21 -43.08
C PHE A 207 -4.47 -20.56 -41.58
N ASN A 208 -5.09 -21.66 -41.25
CA ASN A 208 -5.13 -22.21 -39.92
C ASN A 208 -4.33 -23.50 -39.85
N ASP A 209 -3.42 -23.60 -38.92
CA ASP A 209 -2.67 -24.81 -38.59
C ASP A 209 -2.56 -24.98 -37.07
N ARG A 210 -1.89 -26.03 -36.58
CA ARG A 210 -1.62 -26.25 -35.15
C ARG A 210 -0.96 -25.05 -34.44
N SER A 211 -0.27 -24.24 -35.18
CA SER A 211 0.53 -23.11 -34.62
C SER A 211 -0.33 -21.86 -34.41
N GLY A 212 -1.38 -21.67 -35.21
CA GLY A 212 -2.28 -20.54 -35.10
C GLY A 212 -3.02 -20.20 -36.38
N SER A 213 -3.64 -19.04 -36.43
CA SER A 213 -4.32 -18.46 -37.58
C SER A 213 -3.43 -17.35 -38.20
N TYR A 214 -3.36 -17.35 -39.52
CA TYR A 214 -2.54 -16.42 -40.32
C TYR A 214 -3.45 -15.86 -41.42
N GLU A 215 -3.79 -14.60 -41.29
CA GLU A 215 -4.47 -13.83 -42.32
C GLU A 215 -3.46 -13.18 -43.22
N SER A 216 -3.70 -13.16 -44.55
CA SER A 216 -2.71 -12.66 -45.51
C SER A 216 -3.36 -12.07 -46.74
N LYS A 217 -2.59 -11.30 -47.51
CA LYS A 217 -3.03 -10.76 -48.78
C LYS A 217 -2.96 -11.80 -49.89
N THR A 218 -1.86 -12.52 -49.98
CA THR A 218 -1.70 -13.66 -50.88
C THR A 218 -0.94 -14.77 -50.17
N MET A 219 -1.23 -16.01 -50.56
CA MET A 219 -0.59 -17.18 -49.99
C MET A 219 -0.32 -18.24 -51.05
N THR A 220 0.89 -18.77 -51.06
CA THR A 220 1.27 -19.99 -51.79
C THR A 220 1.74 -21.04 -50.79
N TYR A 221 1.23 -22.26 -50.88
CA TYR A 221 1.62 -23.36 -50.01
C TYR A 221 1.82 -24.63 -50.82
N ASN A 222 2.88 -25.37 -50.48
CA ASN A 222 3.18 -26.67 -51.12
C ASN A 222 3.01 -27.78 -50.08
N PHE A 223 2.01 -28.66 -50.34
CA PHE A 223 1.65 -29.74 -49.40
C PHE A 223 2.74 -30.81 -49.24
N LYS A 224 3.55 -31.04 -50.29
CA LYS A 224 4.59 -32.05 -50.28
C LYS A 224 5.81 -31.57 -49.47
N SER A 225 6.24 -30.37 -49.65
CA SER A 225 7.42 -29.81 -48.96
C SER A 225 7.12 -29.14 -47.63
N GLY A 226 5.83 -28.92 -47.33
CA GLY A 226 5.41 -28.20 -46.15
C GLY A 226 5.82 -26.72 -46.11
N LYS A 227 6.33 -26.17 -47.24
CA LYS A 227 6.82 -24.79 -47.37
C LYS A 227 5.74 -23.88 -47.95
N GLY A 228 5.69 -22.65 -47.46
CA GLY A 228 4.77 -21.64 -47.96
C GLY A 228 5.43 -20.28 -48.11
N PHE A 229 4.87 -19.45 -49.00
CA PHE A 229 5.24 -18.03 -49.16
C PHE A 229 3.98 -17.20 -48.99
N ILE A 230 4.05 -16.20 -48.10
CA ILE A 230 2.90 -15.42 -47.62
C ILE A 230 3.29 -13.93 -47.72
N THR A 231 2.38 -13.12 -48.25
CA THR A 231 2.56 -11.68 -48.33
C THR A 231 1.60 -10.97 -47.37
N ASP A 232 2.09 -9.93 -46.72
CA ASP A 232 1.33 -9.07 -45.75
C ASP A 232 0.55 -9.92 -44.72
N VAL A 233 1.27 -10.86 -44.08
CA VAL A 233 0.69 -11.74 -43.07
C VAL A 233 0.44 -10.99 -41.76
N VAL A 234 -0.72 -11.25 -41.16
CA VAL A 234 -1.06 -10.82 -39.80
C VAL A 234 -1.33 -12.05 -38.95
N THR A 235 -0.68 -12.14 -37.81
CA THR A 235 -0.87 -13.25 -36.86
C THR A 235 -0.79 -12.76 -35.41
N GLU A 236 -1.68 -13.28 -34.59
CA GLU A 236 -1.66 -13.02 -33.15
C GLU A 236 -0.61 -13.93 -32.48
N GLN A 237 0.34 -13.35 -31.77
CA GLN A 237 1.39 -14.08 -31.06
C GLN A 237 1.52 -13.55 -29.63
N GLY A 238 1.01 -14.31 -28.66
CA GLY A 238 0.97 -13.90 -27.26
C GLY A 238 -0.03 -12.77 -27.00
N GLU A 239 0.44 -11.63 -26.50
CA GLU A 239 -0.38 -10.42 -26.28
C GLU A 239 -0.22 -9.40 -27.42
N GLY A 240 0.47 -9.74 -28.51
CA GLY A 240 0.76 -8.83 -29.61
C GLY A 240 0.48 -9.42 -30.95
N PHE A 241 0.53 -8.56 -31.96
CA PHE A 241 0.32 -8.88 -33.36
C PHE A 241 1.64 -8.73 -34.11
N LEU A 242 1.92 -9.74 -34.91
CA LEU A 242 3.05 -9.72 -35.82
C LEU A 242 2.53 -9.60 -37.25
N THR A 243 2.95 -8.56 -37.94
CA THR A 243 2.71 -8.40 -39.38
C THR A 243 4.03 -8.62 -40.12
N GLY A 244 3.99 -9.36 -41.23
CA GLY A 244 5.16 -9.62 -42.05
C GLY A 244 4.91 -9.22 -43.48
N GLY A 245 5.75 -8.34 -44.06
CA GLY A 245 5.62 -7.94 -45.46
C GLY A 245 5.84 -9.11 -46.41
N GLN A 246 6.91 -9.87 -46.21
CA GLN A 246 7.16 -11.14 -46.90
C GLN A 246 7.53 -12.20 -45.88
N THR A 247 6.80 -13.30 -45.91
CA THR A 247 6.97 -14.38 -44.93
C THR A 247 7.10 -15.72 -45.63
N LYS A 248 8.13 -16.48 -45.25
CA LYS A 248 8.35 -17.85 -45.77
C LYS A 248 8.17 -18.85 -44.65
N LYS A 249 7.16 -19.71 -44.74
CA LYS A 249 7.00 -20.86 -43.86
C LYS A 249 7.98 -21.94 -44.28
N MET A 250 8.64 -22.54 -43.33
CA MET A 250 9.63 -23.60 -43.48
C MET A 250 9.02 -24.96 -43.06
N GLU A 251 9.64 -26.04 -43.48
CA GLU A 251 9.24 -27.42 -43.13
C GLU A 251 9.23 -27.69 -41.63
N ASP A 252 10.12 -27.05 -40.88
CA ASP A 252 10.19 -27.12 -39.41
C ASP A 252 9.14 -26.26 -38.69
N ASN A 253 8.08 -25.81 -39.41
CA ASN A 253 7.07 -24.89 -38.93
C ASN A 253 7.59 -23.55 -38.42
N SER A 254 8.84 -23.19 -38.74
CA SER A 254 9.30 -21.84 -38.47
C SER A 254 8.95 -20.88 -39.64
N TYR A 255 8.87 -19.60 -39.35
CA TYR A 255 8.58 -18.54 -40.31
C TYR A 255 9.74 -17.58 -40.38
N ASN A 256 10.31 -17.40 -41.56
CA ASN A 256 11.30 -16.38 -41.85
C ASN A 256 10.59 -15.14 -42.38
N ILE A 257 10.74 -14.02 -41.71
CA ILE A 257 10.00 -12.79 -41.97
C ILE A 257 10.97 -11.71 -42.41
N LEU A 258 10.61 -11.02 -43.46
CA LEU A 258 11.30 -9.84 -43.95
C LEU A 258 10.40 -8.62 -43.78
N ASN A 259 10.93 -7.54 -43.24
CA ASN A 259 10.20 -6.29 -42.95
C ASN A 259 8.94 -6.51 -42.10
N GLY A 260 9.10 -7.28 -41.00
CA GLY A 260 8.02 -7.53 -40.04
C GLY A 260 7.79 -6.33 -39.13
N LYS A 261 6.56 -6.16 -38.66
CA LYS A 261 6.18 -5.21 -37.61
C LYS A 261 5.60 -6.01 -36.44
N TYR A 262 6.11 -5.75 -35.24
CA TYR A 262 5.54 -6.31 -34.02
C TYR A 262 4.89 -5.20 -33.21
N THR A 263 3.63 -5.34 -32.89
CA THR A 263 2.84 -4.35 -32.14
C THR A 263 1.89 -5.03 -31.15
N THR A 264 1.51 -4.33 -30.11
CA THR A 264 0.41 -4.71 -29.21
C THR A 264 -0.84 -3.83 -29.43
N CYS A 265 -0.83 -3.05 -30.50
CA CYS A 265 -1.99 -2.30 -30.98
C CYS A 265 -2.92 -3.23 -31.78
N ASP A 266 -4.20 -3.19 -31.50
CA ASP A 266 -5.23 -3.96 -32.19
C ASP A 266 -5.62 -3.38 -33.57
N ASN A 267 -5.19 -2.13 -33.84
CA ASN A 267 -5.26 -1.58 -35.20
C ASN A 267 -4.06 -2.07 -36.00
N HIS A 268 -4.26 -3.12 -36.82
CA HIS A 268 -3.20 -3.80 -37.56
C HIS A 268 -2.77 -3.05 -38.81
N GLU A 269 -3.67 -2.31 -39.43
CA GLU A 269 -3.41 -1.56 -40.65
C GLU A 269 -2.53 -0.34 -40.39
N HIS A 270 -2.87 0.44 -39.35
CA HIS A 270 -2.14 1.62 -38.90
C HIS A 270 -1.85 1.57 -37.41
N PRO A 271 -0.91 0.71 -36.97
CA PRO A 271 -0.59 0.60 -35.56
C PRO A 271 0.06 1.90 -35.07
N HIS A 272 -0.44 2.43 -33.95
CA HIS A 272 0.08 3.65 -33.35
C HIS A 272 1.56 3.55 -32.94
N PHE A 273 2.06 2.36 -32.71
CA PHE A 273 3.47 2.07 -32.51
C PHE A 273 3.76 0.63 -32.89
N TYR A 274 4.97 0.40 -33.36
CA TYR A 274 5.47 -0.93 -33.69
C TYR A 274 6.98 -1.01 -33.62
N MET A 275 7.47 -2.20 -33.36
CA MET A 275 8.88 -2.52 -33.55
C MET A 275 9.06 -3.01 -34.99
N GLN A 276 9.82 -2.26 -35.80
CA GLN A 276 10.18 -2.66 -37.14
C GLN A 276 11.28 -3.70 -37.06
N LEU A 277 11.02 -4.90 -37.56
CA LEU A 277 11.95 -6.02 -37.65
C LEU A 277 12.48 -6.10 -39.07
N THR A 278 13.77 -5.95 -39.30
CA THR A 278 14.34 -6.04 -40.64
C THR A 278 14.30 -7.46 -41.18
N LYS A 279 14.81 -8.40 -40.40
CA LYS A 279 14.77 -9.84 -40.67
C LYS A 279 14.47 -10.57 -39.33
N ALA A 280 13.51 -11.46 -39.34
CA ALA A 280 13.18 -12.22 -38.14
C ALA A 280 12.91 -13.69 -38.48
N LYS A 281 13.24 -14.58 -37.55
CA LYS A 281 12.81 -15.97 -37.54
C LYS A 281 11.87 -16.19 -36.37
N MET A 282 10.61 -16.51 -36.66
CA MET A 282 9.59 -16.82 -35.67
C MET A 282 9.43 -18.36 -35.54
N ARG A 283 9.40 -18.83 -34.33
CA ARG A 283 8.97 -20.19 -33.99
C ARG A 283 7.64 -20.06 -33.21
N PRO A 284 6.52 -20.43 -33.82
CA PRO A 284 5.19 -20.23 -33.21
C PRO A 284 5.10 -20.77 -31.80
N LYS A 285 4.45 -20.04 -30.91
CA LYS A 285 4.28 -20.36 -29.48
C LYS A 285 5.59 -20.49 -28.68
N LYS A 286 6.75 -20.21 -29.29
CA LYS A 286 8.05 -20.32 -28.66
C LYS A 286 8.75 -18.97 -28.56
N ASP A 287 9.18 -18.41 -29.68
CA ASP A 287 9.95 -17.17 -29.70
C ASP A 287 10.05 -16.51 -31.08
N ILE A 288 10.52 -15.25 -31.08
CA ILE A 288 11.03 -14.56 -32.27
C ILE A 288 12.49 -14.18 -32.03
N VAL A 289 13.34 -14.52 -32.96
CA VAL A 289 14.72 -14.01 -33.04
C VAL A 289 14.80 -13.01 -34.19
N THR A 290 15.20 -11.78 -33.92
CA THR A 290 15.31 -10.74 -34.94
C THR A 290 16.74 -10.22 -35.08
N GLY A 291 17.12 -9.86 -36.29
CA GLY A 291 18.26 -9.01 -36.58
C GLY A 291 18.00 -7.55 -36.14
N PRO A 292 18.59 -6.55 -36.81
CA PRO A 292 18.38 -5.17 -36.40
C PRO A 292 16.90 -4.81 -36.35
N ALA A 293 16.49 -4.21 -35.26
CA ALA A 293 15.12 -3.77 -35.05
C ALA A 293 15.11 -2.37 -34.43
N TYR A 294 14.11 -1.58 -34.78
CA TYR A 294 13.93 -0.22 -34.24
C TYR A 294 12.47 0.10 -33.98
N MET A 295 12.25 0.99 -33.02
CA MET A 295 10.91 1.42 -32.66
C MET A 295 10.39 2.53 -33.57
N VAL A 296 9.15 2.41 -33.98
CA VAL A 296 8.41 3.44 -34.73
C VAL A 296 7.17 3.83 -33.91
N LEU A 297 6.95 5.15 -33.80
CA LEU A 297 5.81 5.72 -33.07
C LEU A 297 5.08 6.68 -34.01
N CYS A 298 3.81 6.44 -34.32
CA CYS A 298 3.01 7.20 -35.28
C CYS A 298 3.79 7.46 -36.57
N ASP A 299 4.36 6.40 -37.15
CA ASP A 299 5.17 6.38 -38.36
C ASP A 299 6.49 7.16 -38.33
N VAL A 300 6.86 7.70 -37.14
CA VAL A 300 8.17 8.35 -36.91
C VAL A 300 9.13 7.33 -36.27
N PRO A 301 10.27 7.03 -36.97
CA PRO A 301 11.27 6.15 -36.38
C PRO A 301 11.97 6.83 -35.20
N LEU A 302 11.98 6.17 -34.06
CA LEU A 302 12.68 6.62 -32.86
C LEU A 302 14.15 6.17 -32.90
N PRO A 303 15.08 6.90 -32.26
CA PRO A 303 16.49 6.52 -32.15
C PRO A 303 16.70 5.35 -31.16
N LEU A 304 15.71 4.48 -31.02
CA LEU A 304 15.70 3.28 -30.23
C LEU A 304 15.86 2.08 -31.15
N ALA A 305 17.10 1.63 -31.35
CA ALA A 305 17.42 0.51 -32.19
C ALA A 305 18.25 -0.52 -31.43
N VAL A 306 17.99 -1.79 -31.71
CA VAL A 306 18.77 -2.92 -31.19
C VAL A 306 19.40 -3.68 -32.36
N PRO A 307 20.68 -4.11 -32.29
CA PRO A 307 21.33 -4.83 -33.37
C PRO A 307 20.74 -6.23 -33.57
N PHE A 308 20.19 -6.81 -32.52
CA PHE A 308 19.47 -8.09 -32.54
C PHE A 308 18.52 -8.14 -31.33
N GLY A 309 17.46 -8.93 -31.44
CA GLY A 309 16.49 -9.14 -30.35
C GLY A 309 16.06 -10.61 -30.24
N TYR A 310 15.68 -10.98 -29.04
CA TYR A 310 15.08 -12.28 -28.72
C TYR A 310 13.81 -12.03 -27.89
N PHE A 311 12.66 -12.44 -28.39
CA PHE A 311 11.36 -12.24 -27.76
C PHE A 311 10.65 -13.59 -27.56
N PRO A 312 10.64 -14.13 -26.35
CA PRO A 312 9.94 -15.39 -26.06
C PRO A 312 8.44 -15.15 -25.94
N PHE A 313 7.61 -16.00 -26.57
CA PHE A 313 6.14 -16.01 -26.43
C PHE A 313 5.62 -16.87 -25.29
N THR A 314 6.45 -17.16 -24.32
CA THR A 314 6.04 -18.04 -23.25
C THR A 314 5.10 -17.31 -22.29
N SER A 315 3.98 -17.94 -21.97
CA SER A 315 3.10 -17.56 -20.85
C SER A 315 3.78 -17.76 -19.49
N LYS A 316 5.01 -18.31 -19.48
CA LYS A 316 5.84 -18.48 -18.31
C LYS A 316 6.69 -17.22 -18.09
N TYR A 317 7.01 -16.93 -16.81
CA TYR A 317 7.92 -15.85 -16.45
C TYR A 317 9.24 -15.99 -17.19
N SER A 318 9.81 -14.88 -17.61
CA SER A 318 11.12 -14.83 -18.29
C SER A 318 11.97 -13.70 -17.72
N SER A 319 13.30 -13.94 -17.70
CA SER A 319 14.27 -12.90 -17.34
C SER A 319 14.48 -11.95 -18.52
N GLY A 320 14.82 -10.68 -18.24
CA GLY A 320 15.05 -9.69 -19.30
C GLY A 320 15.65 -8.37 -18.81
N VAL A 321 16.04 -7.55 -19.75
CA VAL A 321 16.60 -6.21 -19.51
C VAL A 321 15.47 -5.24 -19.15
N ILE A 322 15.66 -4.43 -18.12
CA ILE A 322 14.81 -3.30 -17.77
C ILE A 322 15.41 -2.05 -18.39
N PHE A 323 14.69 -1.39 -19.27
CA PHE A 323 15.18 -0.17 -19.91
C PHE A 323 15.16 1.01 -18.94
N PRO A 324 16.24 1.83 -18.91
CA PRO A 324 16.30 2.98 -18.03
C PRO A 324 15.35 4.08 -18.48
N THR A 325 14.79 4.82 -17.51
CA THR A 325 14.16 6.11 -17.75
C THR A 325 15.22 7.20 -17.73
N PHE A 326 15.06 8.20 -18.58
CA PHE A 326 15.98 9.34 -18.69
C PHE A 326 15.28 10.63 -18.29
N GLY A 327 16.06 11.61 -17.87
CA GLY A 327 15.57 12.92 -17.50
C GLY A 327 16.69 13.85 -17.08
N ASP A 328 16.33 15.01 -16.57
CA ASP A 328 17.25 16.00 -16.05
C ASP A 328 16.88 16.42 -14.63
N ASP A 329 17.87 16.65 -13.80
CA ASP A 329 17.75 17.23 -12.46
C ASP A 329 18.72 18.40 -12.34
N TYR A 330 18.23 19.55 -11.91
CA TYR A 330 19.05 20.77 -11.82
C TYR A 330 20.31 20.59 -10.97
N GLN A 331 20.22 19.86 -9.87
CA GLN A 331 21.35 19.68 -8.95
C GLN A 331 22.28 18.53 -9.37
N LYS A 332 21.73 17.45 -9.96
CA LYS A 332 22.46 16.21 -10.26
C LYS A 332 22.83 16.08 -11.75
N GLY A 333 22.25 16.90 -12.62
CA GLY A 333 22.42 16.86 -14.07
C GLY A 333 21.51 15.84 -14.75
N PHE A 334 21.81 15.48 -15.99
CA PHE A 334 21.08 14.46 -16.72
C PHE A 334 21.24 13.10 -16.05
N TYR A 335 20.19 12.27 -16.11
CA TYR A 335 20.22 10.96 -15.49
C TYR A 335 19.60 9.86 -16.35
N LEU A 336 20.09 8.65 -16.11
CA LEU A 336 19.43 7.40 -16.43
C LEU A 336 19.08 6.72 -15.10
N SER A 337 17.83 6.36 -14.91
CA SER A 337 17.36 5.72 -13.67
C SER A 337 16.52 4.50 -13.94
N ASN A 338 16.48 3.58 -12.96
CA ASN A 338 15.68 2.35 -12.97
C ASN A 338 16.00 1.39 -14.14
N GLY A 339 17.18 1.53 -14.80
CA GLY A 339 17.66 0.56 -15.77
C GLY A 339 18.33 -0.62 -15.08
N GLY A 340 18.25 -1.82 -15.70
CA GLY A 340 18.86 -2.98 -15.08
C GLY A 340 18.45 -4.30 -15.69
N TYR A 341 18.33 -5.33 -14.83
CA TYR A 341 17.99 -6.67 -15.27
C TYR A 341 17.02 -7.34 -14.31
N TYR A 342 15.97 -7.94 -14.85
CA TYR A 342 14.99 -8.74 -14.13
C TYR A 342 15.33 -10.22 -14.23
N PHE A 343 15.48 -10.87 -13.09
CA PHE A 343 15.72 -12.31 -12.95
C PHE A 343 14.41 -13.00 -12.56
N ALA A 344 13.87 -13.80 -13.44
CA ALA A 344 12.78 -14.72 -13.15
C ALA A 344 13.37 -16.01 -12.56
N ILE A 345 13.61 -16.03 -11.25
CA ILE A 345 14.33 -17.12 -10.58
C ILE A 345 13.48 -18.40 -10.58
N ASN A 346 12.22 -18.32 -10.14
CA ASN A 346 11.28 -19.43 -10.14
C ASN A 346 9.83 -18.94 -9.96
N ASP A 347 8.84 -19.87 -9.95
CA ASP A 347 7.42 -19.57 -9.79
C ASP A 347 7.06 -18.85 -8.48
N TYR A 348 7.96 -18.76 -7.53
CA TYR A 348 7.70 -18.21 -6.20
C TYR A 348 8.47 -16.93 -5.89
N VAL A 349 9.60 -16.68 -6.58
CA VAL A 349 10.53 -15.58 -6.25
C VAL A 349 11.05 -14.95 -7.54
N ASP A 350 11.03 -13.64 -7.60
CA ASP A 350 11.68 -12.82 -8.63
C ASP A 350 12.76 -11.92 -8.02
N LEU A 351 13.59 -11.33 -8.86
CA LEU A 351 14.59 -10.33 -8.48
C LEU A 351 14.83 -9.34 -9.62
N ALA A 352 14.62 -8.08 -9.37
CA ALA A 352 15.02 -6.98 -10.25
C ALA A 352 16.23 -6.26 -9.64
N LEU A 353 17.33 -6.20 -10.39
CA LEU A 353 18.49 -5.37 -10.06
C LEU A 353 18.47 -4.16 -10.97
N THR A 354 18.33 -2.97 -10.39
CA THR A 354 18.27 -1.70 -11.13
C THR A 354 19.32 -0.73 -10.64
N GLY A 355 19.77 0.13 -11.54
CA GLY A 355 20.74 1.18 -11.26
C GLY A 355 20.27 2.54 -11.71
N GLU A 356 20.90 3.57 -11.19
CA GLU A 356 20.75 4.95 -11.61
C GLU A 356 22.10 5.65 -11.64
N ILE A 357 22.27 6.52 -12.62
CA ILE A 357 23.51 7.29 -12.83
C ILE A 357 23.17 8.71 -13.25
N TYR A 358 23.93 9.66 -12.77
CA TYR A 358 23.76 11.09 -13.01
C TYR A 358 25.06 11.70 -13.50
N THR A 359 24.99 12.67 -14.39
CA THR A 359 26.17 13.30 -15.01
C THR A 359 27.09 14.03 -14.02
N LYS A 360 26.55 14.53 -12.89
CA LYS A 360 27.36 15.17 -11.83
C LYS A 360 27.96 14.18 -10.81
N GLY A 361 27.93 12.89 -11.10
CA GLY A 361 28.60 11.85 -10.30
C GLY A 361 27.77 11.22 -9.20
N SER A 362 26.46 11.50 -9.11
CA SER A 362 25.55 10.72 -8.28
C SER A 362 25.27 9.37 -8.94
N TRP A 363 25.08 8.31 -8.13
CA TRP A 363 24.73 6.99 -8.63
C TRP A 363 23.98 6.21 -7.56
N GLY A 364 23.21 5.24 -7.96
CA GLY A 364 22.44 4.35 -7.07
C GLY A 364 22.30 2.95 -7.63
N LEU A 365 22.08 2.01 -6.73
CA LEU A 365 21.74 0.61 -7.02
C LEU A 365 20.54 0.21 -6.18
N ALA A 366 19.63 -0.55 -6.78
CA ALA A 366 18.48 -1.10 -6.09
C ALA A 366 18.29 -2.58 -6.45
N ALA A 367 17.89 -3.36 -5.44
CA ALA A 367 17.48 -4.75 -5.58
C ALA A 367 16.04 -4.86 -5.08
N GLN A 368 15.15 -5.31 -5.94
CA GLN A 368 13.74 -5.51 -5.63
C GLN A 368 13.36 -6.95 -5.90
N SER A 369 12.76 -7.60 -4.92
CA SER A 369 12.32 -8.99 -5.01
C SER A 369 10.89 -9.10 -4.48
N SER A 370 10.05 -9.82 -5.21
CA SER A 370 8.73 -10.23 -4.76
C SER A 370 8.69 -11.75 -4.62
N TYR A 371 8.04 -12.24 -3.59
CA TYR A 371 7.91 -13.67 -3.40
C TYR A 371 6.50 -14.03 -2.92
N ARG A 372 5.97 -15.12 -3.44
CA ARG A 372 4.65 -15.62 -3.09
C ARG A 372 4.54 -17.13 -3.22
N LYS A 373 4.07 -17.77 -2.17
CA LYS A 373 3.65 -19.17 -2.21
C LYS A 373 2.19 -19.26 -1.78
N ARG A 374 1.31 -19.62 -2.72
CA ARG A 374 -0.14 -19.65 -2.51
C ARG A 374 -0.50 -20.44 -1.26
N TYR A 375 -1.38 -19.90 -0.41
CA TYR A 375 -1.82 -20.45 0.87
C TYR A 375 -0.71 -20.62 1.93
N LYS A 376 0.50 -20.07 1.71
CA LYS A 376 1.59 -20.11 2.70
C LYS A 376 2.05 -18.73 3.10
N PHE A 377 2.58 -17.96 2.18
CA PHE A 377 3.08 -16.61 2.44
C PHE A 377 3.19 -15.77 1.18
N SER A 378 3.25 -14.46 1.37
CA SER A 378 3.61 -13.49 0.34
C SER A 378 4.43 -12.36 0.96
N GLY A 379 5.27 -11.74 0.15
CA GLY A 379 6.04 -10.59 0.59
C GLY A 379 6.83 -9.95 -0.52
N SER A 380 7.48 -8.83 -0.19
CA SER A 380 8.41 -8.13 -1.05
C SER A 380 9.61 -7.64 -0.22
N PHE A 381 10.76 -7.65 -0.83
CA PHE A 381 12.00 -7.13 -0.26
C PHE A 381 12.62 -6.14 -1.24
N ASN A 382 12.87 -4.92 -0.80
CA ASN A 382 13.52 -3.90 -1.61
C ASN A 382 14.69 -3.33 -0.81
N MET A 383 15.85 -3.27 -1.43
CA MET A 383 17.05 -2.63 -0.88
C MET A 383 17.57 -1.65 -1.91
N SER A 384 17.87 -0.44 -1.50
CA SER A 384 18.45 0.58 -2.38
C SER A 384 19.58 1.31 -1.68
N PHE A 385 20.60 1.61 -2.45
CA PHE A 385 21.76 2.40 -2.03
C PHE A 385 21.95 3.55 -3.01
N LEU A 386 22.13 4.75 -2.48
CA LEU A 386 22.24 5.99 -3.25
C LEU A 386 23.44 6.80 -2.76
N THR A 387 24.33 7.12 -3.66
CA THR A 387 25.39 8.13 -3.46
C THR A 387 24.96 9.40 -4.17
N THR A 388 24.67 10.45 -3.42
CA THR A 388 24.28 11.75 -3.97
C THR A 388 25.45 12.71 -3.90
N VAL A 389 25.75 13.34 -5.02
CA VAL A 389 26.71 14.43 -5.15
C VAL A 389 25.94 15.66 -5.60
N THR A 390 26.03 16.74 -4.82
CA THR A 390 25.42 18.03 -5.12
C THR A 390 26.50 19.09 -5.12
N GLY A 391 26.36 20.14 -5.96
CA GLY A 391 27.40 21.16 -6.19
C GLY A 391 28.56 20.65 -7.04
N ASP A 392 29.35 21.57 -7.53
CA ASP A 392 30.53 21.26 -8.34
C ASP A 392 31.77 21.06 -7.46
N LYS A 393 32.66 20.15 -7.83
CA LYS A 393 33.84 19.79 -7.04
C LYS A 393 34.74 21.01 -6.85
N GLY A 394 34.91 21.43 -5.61
CA GLY A 394 35.65 22.64 -5.23
C GLY A 394 34.76 23.85 -4.90
N SER A 395 33.46 23.77 -5.10
CA SER A 395 32.48 24.78 -4.69
C SER A 395 32.08 24.60 -3.20
N PRO A 396 31.70 25.68 -2.48
CA PRO A 396 31.29 25.60 -1.10
C PRO A 396 30.02 24.75 -0.84
N ASP A 397 29.22 24.56 -1.86
CA ASP A 397 28.00 23.76 -1.86
C ASP A 397 28.24 22.29 -2.26
N TYR A 398 29.50 21.90 -2.52
CA TYR A 398 29.83 20.50 -2.79
C TYR A 398 29.56 19.61 -1.58
N MET A 399 28.67 18.66 -1.77
CA MET A 399 28.31 17.69 -0.74
C MET A 399 28.17 16.28 -1.33
N LYS A 400 28.79 15.31 -0.67
CA LYS A 400 28.66 13.89 -1.01
C LYS A 400 28.02 13.14 0.13
N GLN A 401 26.87 12.56 -0.11
CA GLN A 401 26.10 11.78 0.87
C GLN A 401 25.90 10.34 0.38
N LYS A 402 25.97 9.41 1.31
CA LYS A 402 25.65 8.00 1.09
C LYS A 402 24.39 7.69 1.86
N ASN A 403 23.39 7.19 1.19
CA ASN A 403 22.09 6.87 1.75
C ASN A 403 21.69 5.45 1.37
N PHE A 404 20.95 4.78 2.25
CA PHE A 404 20.37 3.49 1.92
C PHE A 404 18.96 3.39 2.48
N ARG A 405 18.16 2.51 1.88
CA ARG A 405 16.81 2.16 2.31
C ARG A 405 16.62 0.66 2.19
N ILE A 406 15.97 0.09 3.18
CA ILE A 406 15.52 -1.30 3.20
C ILE A 406 14.04 -1.31 3.52
N THR A 407 13.25 -1.92 2.65
CA THR A 407 11.85 -2.19 2.90
C THR A 407 11.59 -3.68 2.75
N TRP A 408 10.95 -4.27 3.75
CA TRP A 408 10.56 -5.66 3.71
C TRP A 408 9.14 -5.80 4.23
N MET A 409 8.29 -6.34 3.39
CA MET A 409 6.92 -6.69 3.74
C MET A 409 6.76 -8.19 3.65
N HIS A 410 6.27 -8.81 4.71
CA HIS A 410 5.97 -10.24 4.74
C HIS A 410 4.64 -10.47 5.43
N SER A 411 3.83 -11.33 4.85
CA SER A 411 2.57 -11.77 5.43
C SER A 411 2.42 -13.27 5.24
N GLN A 412 2.28 -13.98 6.34
CA GLN A 412 1.94 -15.40 6.35
C GLN A 412 0.43 -15.57 6.18
N ASP A 413 0.01 -16.46 5.31
CA ASP A 413 -1.41 -16.82 5.16
C ASP A 413 -1.89 -17.62 6.38
N ALA A 414 -3.09 -17.31 6.86
CA ALA A 414 -3.68 -18.00 8.01
C ALA A 414 -3.87 -19.52 7.76
N LYS A 415 -3.96 -19.96 6.51
CA LYS A 415 -4.05 -21.36 6.12
C LYS A 415 -2.71 -22.09 6.23
N ALA A 416 -1.59 -21.40 6.27
CA ALA A 416 -0.26 -21.99 6.37
C ALA A 416 -0.03 -22.68 7.72
N ASN A 417 -0.45 -22.01 8.78
CA ASN A 417 -0.42 -22.54 10.13
C ASN A 417 -1.53 -21.87 10.97
N PRO A 418 -2.59 -22.60 11.35
CA PRO A 418 -3.70 -22.04 12.13
C PRO A 418 -3.29 -21.51 13.52
N ASN A 419 -2.17 -22.00 14.04
CA ASN A 419 -1.69 -21.65 15.37
C ASN A 419 -0.60 -20.60 15.38
N MET A 420 -0.04 -20.25 14.22
CA MET A 420 1.06 -19.30 14.12
C MET A 420 0.77 -18.26 13.05
N THR A 421 1.01 -16.98 13.37
CA THR A 421 1.03 -15.90 12.38
C THR A 421 2.38 -15.21 12.44
N PHE A 422 2.95 -14.96 11.26
CA PHE A 422 4.17 -14.20 11.09
C PHE A 422 3.93 -13.05 10.11
N SER A 423 4.27 -11.84 10.53
CA SER A 423 4.18 -10.65 9.67
C SER A 423 5.37 -9.74 9.91
N ALA A 424 5.86 -9.13 8.85
CA ALA A 424 6.91 -8.13 8.90
C ALA A 424 6.54 -6.94 8.01
N SER A 425 6.77 -5.74 8.53
CA SER A 425 6.66 -4.48 7.81
C SER A 425 7.85 -3.63 8.21
N VAL A 426 8.93 -3.74 7.43
CA VAL A 426 10.19 -3.02 7.68
C VAL A 426 10.30 -1.87 6.70
N ASN A 427 10.50 -0.67 7.19
CA ASN A 427 10.81 0.53 6.40
C ASN A 427 11.93 1.29 7.12
N PHE A 428 13.15 0.91 6.80
CA PHE A 428 14.35 1.48 7.39
C PHE A 428 15.16 2.23 6.34
N ALA A 429 15.53 3.47 6.61
CA ALA A 429 16.33 4.26 5.70
C ALA A 429 17.20 5.25 6.44
N THR A 430 18.34 5.67 5.86
CA THR A 430 19.08 6.82 6.38
C THR A 430 18.20 8.08 6.36
N SER A 431 18.40 9.00 7.31
CA SER A 431 17.55 10.19 7.46
C SER A 431 17.51 11.10 6.23
N GLY A 432 18.57 11.09 5.42
CA GLY A 432 18.67 11.85 4.18
C GLY A 432 18.09 11.14 2.92
N TYR A 433 17.74 9.86 3.01
CA TYR A 433 17.38 9.08 1.82
C TYR A 433 16.24 9.71 1.03
N SER A 434 15.10 9.94 1.66
CA SER A 434 13.91 10.45 0.99
C SER A 434 14.08 11.87 0.41
N ARG A 435 15.02 12.66 0.95
CA ARG A 435 15.34 13.99 0.42
C ARG A 435 16.26 13.95 -0.79
N ASN A 436 17.03 12.89 -0.92
CA ASN A 436 18.03 12.73 -1.97
C ASN A 436 17.59 11.81 -3.13
N ASP A 437 16.54 11.02 -2.91
CA ASP A 437 15.96 10.15 -3.92
C ASP A 437 14.94 10.92 -4.77
N VAL A 438 15.22 11.01 -6.08
CA VAL A 438 14.37 11.72 -7.06
C VAL A 438 12.96 11.12 -7.12
N ASN A 439 12.84 9.81 -6.95
CA ASN A 439 11.53 9.13 -6.95
C ASN A 439 10.67 9.48 -5.73
N SER A 440 11.30 9.90 -4.63
CA SER A 440 10.60 10.27 -3.40
C SER A 440 9.97 11.67 -3.44
N TYR A 441 10.35 12.55 -4.35
CA TYR A 441 9.87 13.96 -4.39
C TYR A 441 8.36 14.07 -4.61
N TYR A 442 7.74 13.08 -5.21
CA TYR A 442 6.31 13.04 -5.53
C TYR A 442 5.52 12.14 -4.60
N ASP A 443 6.20 11.49 -3.67
CA ASP A 443 5.63 10.59 -2.70
C ASP A 443 5.49 11.29 -1.33
N GLN A 444 4.47 10.90 -0.58
CA GLN A 444 4.29 11.34 0.80
C GLN A 444 5.52 11.03 1.69
N SER A 445 6.32 10.04 1.30
CA SER A 445 7.57 9.67 1.97
C SER A 445 8.60 10.80 2.06
N PHE A 446 8.51 11.79 1.16
CA PHE A 446 9.37 12.99 1.22
C PHE A 446 9.11 13.85 2.46
N THR A 447 7.86 13.95 2.91
CA THR A 447 7.44 14.72 4.08
C THR A 447 7.34 13.88 5.35
N GLU A 448 7.58 12.58 5.26
CA GLU A 448 7.43 11.65 6.38
C GLU A 448 8.54 11.86 7.44
N ASN A 449 8.13 12.30 8.64
CA ASN A 449 9.05 12.54 9.75
C ASN A 449 9.37 11.29 10.57
N THR A 450 8.53 10.27 10.48
CA THR A 450 8.70 9.02 11.25
C THR A 450 8.55 7.80 10.33
N LYS A 451 9.50 6.86 10.42
CA LYS A 451 9.44 5.57 9.74
C LYS A 451 9.35 4.47 10.78
N ASN A 452 8.37 3.62 10.65
CA ASN A 452 8.13 2.54 11.58
C ASN A 452 8.41 1.20 10.91
N SER A 453 9.17 0.36 11.59
CA SER A 453 9.46 -1.01 11.19
C SER A 453 8.98 -1.95 12.27
N THR A 454 8.23 -2.95 11.92
CA THR A 454 7.71 -3.96 12.87
C THR A 454 7.85 -5.36 12.31
N VAL A 455 8.25 -6.28 13.15
CA VAL A 455 8.23 -7.72 12.90
C VAL A 455 7.46 -8.35 14.03
N ASN A 456 6.43 -9.10 13.71
CA ASN A 456 5.53 -9.70 14.68
C ASN A 456 5.35 -11.21 14.43
N ILE A 457 5.52 -11.99 15.50
CA ILE A 457 5.25 -13.42 15.52
C ILE A 457 4.22 -13.66 16.62
N SER A 458 3.13 -14.29 16.31
CA SER A 458 2.14 -14.71 17.28
C SER A 458 1.92 -16.21 17.18
N TYR A 459 1.94 -16.89 18.34
CA TYR A 459 1.75 -18.34 18.44
C TYR A 459 0.65 -18.65 19.45
N ARG A 460 -0.32 -19.44 19.04
CA ARG A 460 -1.44 -19.89 19.85
C ARG A 460 -1.21 -21.31 20.32
N PHE A 461 -0.83 -21.49 21.57
CA PHE A 461 -0.64 -22.81 22.18
C PHE A 461 -1.97 -23.54 22.41
N SER A 462 -3.00 -22.78 22.73
CA SER A 462 -4.36 -23.26 22.89
C SER A 462 -5.37 -22.15 22.58
N PRO A 463 -6.69 -22.42 22.45
CA PRO A 463 -7.70 -21.36 22.25
C PRO A 463 -7.68 -20.26 23.31
N LYS A 464 -7.08 -20.55 24.49
CA LYS A 464 -7.02 -19.60 25.61
C LYS A 464 -5.63 -19.07 25.90
N PHE A 465 -4.57 -19.70 25.40
CA PHE A 465 -3.19 -19.32 25.70
C PHE A 465 -2.43 -19.00 24.42
N GLN A 466 -1.91 -17.78 24.34
CA GLN A 466 -1.16 -17.29 23.18
C GLN A 466 0.07 -16.50 23.65
N MET A 467 1.09 -16.50 22.79
CA MET A 467 2.30 -15.70 22.91
C MET A 467 2.43 -14.83 21.66
N SER A 468 2.84 -13.60 21.84
CA SER A 468 3.29 -12.74 20.74
C SER A 468 4.68 -12.20 21.04
N ALA A 469 5.53 -12.16 20.03
CA ALA A 469 6.84 -11.56 20.07
C ALA A 469 6.91 -10.48 19.00
N THR A 470 7.33 -9.27 19.38
CA THR A 470 7.41 -8.13 18.47
C THR A 470 8.78 -7.49 18.54
N ALA A 471 9.35 -7.19 17.39
CA ALA A 471 10.49 -6.30 17.23
C ALA A 471 10.04 -5.06 16.49
N SER A 472 10.36 -3.87 16.99
CA SER A 472 10.01 -2.62 16.33
C SER A 472 11.14 -1.61 16.37
N ILE A 473 11.25 -0.84 15.28
CA ILE A 473 12.17 0.29 15.15
C ILE A 473 11.35 1.48 14.69
N ALA A 474 11.32 2.54 15.48
CA ALA A 474 10.76 3.82 15.10
C ALA A 474 11.92 4.79 14.84
N GLN A 475 11.99 5.30 13.64
CA GLN A 475 13.01 6.23 13.19
C GLN A 475 12.39 7.61 13.00
N ARG A 476 12.94 8.63 13.64
CA ARG A 476 12.59 10.04 13.43
C ARG A 476 13.63 10.67 12.52
N THR A 477 13.20 11.12 11.35
CA THR A 477 14.11 11.66 10.34
C THR A 477 14.58 13.09 10.64
N GLN A 478 13.77 13.87 11.33
CA GLN A 478 14.06 15.27 11.66
C GLN A 478 15.28 15.43 12.58
N ASP A 479 15.38 14.62 13.60
CA ASP A 479 16.45 14.67 14.61
C ASP A 479 17.38 13.44 14.58
N SER A 480 17.22 12.58 13.59
CA SER A 480 17.99 11.35 13.37
C SER A 480 18.01 10.42 14.59
N THR A 481 16.87 10.31 15.29
CA THR A 481 16.72 9.45 16.46
C THR A 481 16.12 8.11 16.07
N LEU A 482 16.72 7.03 16.59
CA LEU A 482 16.21 5.66 16.49
C LEU A 482 15.69 5.21 17.85
N SER A 483 14.46 4.74 17.89
CA SER A 483 13.87 4.05 19.04
C SER A 483 13.65 2.59 18.68
N VAL A 484 14.41 1.71 19.31
CA VAL A 484 14.39 0.25 19.07
C VAL A 484 13.72 -0.42 20.24
N SER A 485 12.74 -1.27 19.96
CA SER A 485 12.09 -2.12 20.94
C SER A 485 12.30 -3.58 20.54
N PHE A 486 13.16 -4.27 21.27
CA PHE A 486 13.53 -5.67 21.00
C PHE A 486 14.30 -6.30 22.18
N PRO A 487 13.95 -7.53 22.58
CA PRO A 487 12.69 -8.21 22.26
C PRO A 487 11.50 -7.71 23.09
N ASN A 488 10.33 -7.74 22.51
CA ASN A 488 9.08 -7.53 23.23
C ASN A 488 8.28 -8.82 23.19
N PHE A 489 7.99 -9.42 24.35
CA PHE A 489 7.18 -10.63 24.48
C PHE A 489 5.90 -10.31 25.24
N THR A 490 4.79 -10.84 24.77
CA THR A 490 3.53 -10.83 25.48
C THR A 490 2.97 -12.24 25.54
N LEU A 491 2.76 -12.72 26.75
CA LEU A 491 2.07 -13.97 27.06
C LEU A 491 0.66 -13.62 27.53
N SER A 492 -0.36 -14.16 26.94
CA SER A 492 -1.73 -13.91 27.37
C SER A 492 -2.53 -15.19 27.54
N LEU A 493 -3.13 -15.31 28.72
CA LEU A 493 -4.14 -16.29 29.03
C LEU A 493 -5.52 -15.60 29.02
N SER A 494 -6.34 -15.97 28.06
CA SER A 494 -7.74 -15.51 28.01
C SER A 494 -8.50 -15.93 29.26
N GLN A 495 -9.58 -15.23 29.55
CA GLN A 495 -10.38 -15.44 30.73
C GLN A 495 -10.76 -16.93 30.95
N VAL A 496 -10.37 -17.46 32.08
CA VAL A 496 -10.68 -18.82 32.56
C VAL A 496 -11.44 -18.76 33.86
N ALA A 497 -12.30 -19.74 34.10
CA ALA A 497 -13.00 -19.93 35.36
C ALA A 497 -12.41 -21.17 36.03
N PRO A 498 -11.36 -21.02 36.88
CA PRO A 498 -10.62 -22.15 37.41
C PRO A 498 -11.44 -23.04 38.36
N PHE A 499 -12.43 -22.46 39.02
CA PHE A 499 -13.27 -23.16 39.98
C PHE A 499 -14.57 -23.72 39.38
N LYS A 500 -14.76 -23.60 38.05
CA LYS A 500 -15.95 -24.09 37.38
C LYS A 500 -15.93 -25.63 37.29
N ARG A 501 -16.99 -26.27 37.74
CA ARG A 501 -17.16 -27.74 37.67
C ARG A 501 -17.18 -28.18 36.20
N LYS A 502 -16.50 -29.30 35.88
CA LYS A 502 -16.52 -29.91 34.53
C LYS A 502 -17.92 -30.43 34.15
N ARG A 503 -18.70 -30.90 35.10
CA ARG A 503 -20.11 -31.32 34.92
C ARG A 503 -20.97 -30.49 35.85
N ALA A 504 -21.68 -29.51 35.28
CA ALA A 504 -22.57 -28.65 36.06
C ALA A 504 -23.93 -29.33 36.24
N ILE A 505 -24.25 -29.70 37.46
CA ILE A 505 -25.59 -30.16 37.87
C ILE A 505 -26.16 -29.10 38.82
N GLY A 506 -27.29 -28.49 38.44
CA GLY A 506 -27.93 -27.40 39.17
C GLY A 506 -27.35 -26.01 38.84
N SER A 507 -27.70 -24.98 39.64
CA SER A 507 -27.23 -23.62 39.46
C SER A 507 -25.74 -23.46 39.75
N GLU A 508 -25.07 -22.49 39.02
CA GLU A 508 -23.67 -22.14 39.26
C GLU A 508 -23.50 -21.58 40.69
N LYS A 509 -22.53 -22.12 41.44
CA LYS A 509 -22.14 -21.61 42.75
C LYS A 509 -21.35 -20.29 42.60
N TRP A 510 -21.31 -19.47 43.64
CA TRP A 510 -20.69 -18.18 43.63
C TRP A 510 -19.20 -18.22 43.22
N TYR A 511 -18.43 -19.21 43.65
CA TYR A 511 -17.02 -19.37 43.32
C TYR A 511 -16.79 -19.84 41.87
N GLU A 512 -17.75 -20.48 41.23
CA GLU A 512 -17.69 -20.90 39.82
C GLU A 512 -17.76 -19.70 38.87
N LYS A 513 -18.26 -18.55 39.34
CA LYS A 513 -18.36 -17.29 38.64
C LYS A 513 -17.08 -16.49 38.66
N ILE A 514 -16.08 -16.90 39.46
CA ILE A 514 -14.77 -16.29 39.54
C ILE A 514 -13.99 -16.62 38.27
N LYS A 515 -13.57 -15.61 37.61
CA LYS A 515 -12.81 -15.66 36.35
C LYS A 515 -11.51 -14.93 36.54
N LEU A 516 -10.44 -15.46 35.99
CA LEU A 516 -9.15 -14.80 35.93
C LEU A 516 -8.58 -14.82 34.50
N SER A 517 -7.80 -13.85 34.17
CA SER A 517 -6.94 -13.84 33.00
C SER A 517 -5.53 -13.43 33.41
N TYR A 518 -4.56 -13.63 32.53
CA TYR A 518 -3.19 -13.30 32.79
C TYR A 518 -2.58 -12.67 31.56
N THR A 519 -1.82 -11.61 31.75
CA THR A 519 -0.99 -11.01 30.70
C THR A 519 0.38 -10.73 31.27
N GLY A 520 1.40 -11.41 30.74
CA GLY A 520 2.81 -11.16 31.04
C GLY A 520 3.43 -10.43 29.85
N THR A 521 4.05 -9.28 30.08
CA THR A 521 4.70 -8.49 29.02
C THR A 521 6.14 -8.21 29.42
N PHE A 522 7.09 -8.64 28.61
CA PHE A 522 8.49 -8.23 28.69
C PHE A 522 8.76 -7.22 27.60
N GLN A 523 9.36 -6.11 27.92
CA GLN A 523 9.77 -5.08 26.96
C GLN A 523 11.22 -4.66 27.21
N ASN A 524 11.90 -4.37 26.10
CA ASN A 524 13.25 -3.88 26.13
C ASN A 524 13.41 -2.79 25.06
N ASN A 525 13.67 -1.55 25.47
CA ASN A 525 13.68 -0.37 24.61
C ASN A 525 15.02 0.36 24.68
N LEU A 526 15.46 0.86 23.54
CA LEU A 526 16.63 1.73 23.42
C LEU A 526 16.27 2.91 22.53
N THR A 527 16.61 4.11 22.95
CA THR A 527 16.50 5.32 22.13
C THR A 527 17.86 6.00 22.05
N ALA A 528 18.38 6.14 20.83
CA ALA A 528 19.69 6.75 20.60
C ALA A 528 19.73 7.48 19.25
N LYS A 529 20.70 8.37 19.07
CA LYS A 529 20.97 8.99 17.78
C LYS A 529 21.54 7.98 16.80
N GLN A 530 21.14 8.06 15.51
CA GLN A 530 21.56 7.13 14.46
C GLN A 530 23.10 7.03 14.33
N ASN A 531 23.81 8.13 14.49
CA ASN A 531 25.27 8.16 14.40
C ASN A 531 25.98 7.46 15.56
N VAL A 532 25.32 7.32 16.72
CA VAL A 532 25.86 6.68 17.92
C VAL A 532 25.52 5.19 17.94
N PHE A 533 24.36 4.82 17.37
CA PHE A 533 23.81 3.47 17.46
C PHE A 533 24.78 2.36 16.97
N PHE A 534 25.60 2.65 15.95
CA PHE A 534 26.56 1.71 15.39
C PHE A 534 28.00 1.91 15.86
N LYS A 535 28.28 2.93 16.69
CA LYS A 535 29.65 3.31 17.05
C LYS A 535 30.02 3.09 18.51
N LYS A 536 29.05 3.01 19.41
CA LYS A 536 29.27 2.85 20.87
C LYS A 536 28.49 1.66 21.39
N SER A 537 29.03 1.04 22.45
CA SER A 537 28.29 0.07 23.25
C SER A 537 27.16 0.80 23.99
N LEU A 538 25.93 0.43 23.69
CA LEU A 538 24.71 1.01 24.29
C LEU A 538 24.08 0.08 25.34
N ILE A 539 24.85 -0.88 25.88
CA ILE A 539 24.33 -1.93 26.78
C ILE A 539 23.63 -1.32 28.00
N LYS A 540 24.24 -0.27 28.59
CA LYS A 540 23.65 0.42 29.75
C LYS A 540 22.47 1.32 29.41
N ASP A 541 22.30 1.70 28.14
CA ASP A 541 21.23 2.60 27.71
C ASP A 541 19.90 1.87 27.47
N TRP A 542 19.95 0.54 27.37
CA TRP A 542 18.75 -0.27 27.24
C TRP A 542 17.87 -0.16 28.48
N THR A 543 16.60 0.11 28.26
CA THR A 543 15.58 0.13 29.30
C THR A 543 14.73 -1.11 29.18
N ASN A 544 14.81 -2.01 30.15
CA ASN A 544 14.05 -3.25 30.16
C ASN A 544 13.14 -3.34 31.37
N GLY A 545 12.15 -4.19 31.27
CA GLY A 545 11.22 -4.49 32.35
C GLY A 545 10.29 -5.61 31.96
N MET A 546 9.69 -6.22 32.98
CA MET A 546 8.64 -7.22 32.85
C MET A 546 7.44 -6.77 33.66
N ARG A 547 6.25 -6.96 33.13
CA ARG A 547 4.98 -6.68 33.78
C ARG A 547 4.08 -7.90 33.75
N HIS A 548 3.60 -8.32 34.89
CA HIS A 548 2.55 -9.30 35.08
C HIS A 548 1.26 -8.59 35.46
N SER A 549 0.17 -8.96 34.83
CA SER A 549 -1.15 -8.37 35.07
C SER A 549 -2.17 -9.47 35.20
N VAL A 550 -2.82 -9.57 36.34
CA VAL A 550 -3.78 -10.62 36.70
C VAL A 550 -5.10 -9.99 37.13
N PRO A 551 -6.03 -9.70 36.20
CA PRO A 551 -7.38 -9.32 36.54
C PRO A 551 -8.18 -10.55 37.03
N ILE A 552 -8.77 -10.44 38.21
CA ILE A 552 -9.68 -11.40 38.78
C ILE A 552 -11.04 -10.73 38.89
N SER A 553 -12.08 -11.33 38.35
CA SER A 553 -13.44 -10.75 38.36
C SER A 553 -14.48 -11.82 38.54
N ALA A 554 -15.61 -11.43 39.12
CA ALA A 554 -16.81 -12.25 39.17
C ALA A 554 -18.03 -11.40 38.82
N THR A 555 -19.10 -12.02 38.34
CA THR A 555 -20.35 -11.31 38.05
C THR A 555 -21.50 -12.03 38.72
N PHE A 556 -22.27 -11.31 39.51
CA PHE A 556 -23.43 -11.77 40.25
C PHE A 556 -24.67 -10.99 39.85
N ASN A 557 -25.81 -11.63 39.81
CA ASN A 557 -27.08 -10.95 39.60
C ASN A 557 -27.77 -10.80 40.96
N LEU A 558 -27.91 -9.54 41.38
CA LEU A 558 -28.62 -9.19 42.60
C LEU A 558 -30.07 -8.88 42.24
N PHE A 559 -31.02 -9.48 42.92
CA PHE A 559 -32.46 -9.33 42.69
C PHE A 559 -32.91 -9.57 41.24
N GLN A 560 -32.13 -10.31 40.44
CA GLN A 560 -32.33 -10.60 39.01
C GLN A 560 -32.18 -9.38 38.08
N TYR A 561 -32.04 -8.19 38.60
CA TYR A 561 -32.05 -6.93 37.82
C TYR A 561 -30.74 -6.14 37.85
N ILE A 562 -29.94 -6.32 38.89
CA ILE A 562 -28.67 -5.58 39.08
C ILE A 562 -27.51 -6.56 38.95
N ASN A 563 -26.63 -6.28 38.00
CA ASN A 563 -25.37 -6.99 37.89
C ASN A 563 -24.37 -6.36 38.84
N VAL A 564 -23.79 -7.17 39.69
CA VAL A 564 -22.70 -6.78 40.61
C VAL A 564 -21.42 -7.47 40.16
N SER A 565 -20.43 -6.69 39.80
CA SER A 565 -19.15 -7.20 39.26
C SER A 565 -17.97 -6.72 40.12
N PRO A 566 -17.63 -7.45 41.18
CA PRO A 566 -16.39 -7.23 41.91
C PRO A 566 -15.19 -7.65 41.05
N SER A 567 -14.11 -6.88 41.11
CA SER A 567 -12.84 -7.17 40.42
C SER A 567 -11.64 -6.67 41.23
N ILE A 568 -10.56 -7.42 41.12
CA ILE A 568 -9.25 -7.05 41.65
C ILE A 568 -8.26 -7.15 40.49
N GLN A 569 -7.56 -6.06 40.27
CA GLN A 569 -6.46 -5.98 39.31
C GLN A 569 -5.15 -6.07 40.08
N LEU A 570 -4.39 -7.12 39.86
CA LEU A 570 -3.04 -7.28 40.39
C LEU A 570 -2.02 -6.98 39.30
N ASN A 571 -1.04 -6.14 39.59
CA ASN A 571 0.06 -5.86 38.69
C ASN A 571 1.37 -6.05 39.44
N ASP A 572 2.32 -6.66 38.77
CA ASP A 572 3.68 -6.81 39.25
C ASP A 572 4.63 -6.36 38.15
N ARG A 573 5.52 -5.41 38.47
CA ARG A 573 6.51 -4.85 37.54
C ARG A 573 7.90 -5.17 38.05
N MET A 574 8.68 -5.78 37.20
CA MET A 574 10.07 -6.15 37.44
C MET A 574 11.00 -5.28 36.62
N TYR A 575 12.02 -4.71 37.26
CA TYR A 575 12.98 -3.81 36.65
C TYR A 575 14.40 -4.24 36.98
N THR A 576 15.33 -3.88 36.09
CA THR A 576 16.77 -4.13 36.30
C THR A 576 17.52 -2.89 36.77
N ARG A 577 16.84 -1.76 36.91
CA ARG A 577 17.45 -0.51 37.34
C ARG A 577 16.54 0.29 38.27
N LYS A 578 17.17 0.98 39.20
CA LYS A 578 16.57 1.94 40.13
C LYS A 578 17.31 3.27 39.98
N ILE A 579 16.57 4.38 39.84
CA ILE A 579 17.11 5.68 39.58
C ILE A 579 17.00 6.52 40.85
N HIS A 580 18.11 6.91 41.39
CA HIS A 580 18.25 7.85 42.52
C HIS A 580 18.39 9.26 41.96
N ARG A 581 17.71 10.21 42.59
CA ARG A 581 17.78 11.63 42.24
C ARG A 581 18.25 12.41 43.42
N ALA A 582 19.14 13.34 43.19
CA ALA A 582 19.66 14.27 44.14
C ALA A 582 19.77 15.66 43.54
N TRP A 583 19.82 16.69 44.38
CA TRP A 583 20.06 18.05 43.92
C TRP A 583 21.54 18.38 44.06
N ASP A 584 22.17 18.84 43.00
CA ASP A 584 23.54 19.41 43.04
C ASP A 584 23.44 20.91 43.20
N PRO A 585 23.84 21.46 44.38
CA PRO A 585 23.81 22.91 44.63
C PRO A 585 24.75 23.69 43.70
N ASN A 586 25.86 23.09 43.26
CA ASN A 586 26.87 23.76 42.43
C ASN A 586 26.38 23.88 40.98
N ALA A 587 25.76 22.85 40.48
CA ALA A 587 25.17 22.84 39.12
C ALA A 587 23.75 23.46 39.07
N SER A 588 23.14 23.75 40.27
CA SER A 588 21.73 24.16 40.40
C SER A 588 20.80 23.25 39.56
N ALA A 589 21.08 21.96 39.57
CA ALA A 589 20.41 20.98 38.73
C ALA A 589 20.16 19.65 39.45
N GLU A 590 19.13 18.93 38.96
CA GLU A 590 18.85 17.56 39.41
C GLU A 590 19.86 16.59 38.77
N VAL A 591 20.55 15.81 39.61
CA VAL A 591 21.50 14.77 39.23
C VAL A 591 20.83 13.39 39.41
N MET A 592 21.06 12.48 38.49
CA MET A 592 20.53 11.14 38.53
C MET A 592 21.66 10.11 38.62
N ASP A 593 21.54 9.20 39.57
CA ASP A 593 22.38 8.02 39.68
C ASP A 593 21.57 6.76 39.49
N THR A 594 22.13 5.76 38.81
CA THR A 594 21.43 4.53 38.45
C THR A 594 22.11 3.32 39.08
N THR A 595 21.40 2.65 39.96
CA THR A 595 21.81 1.34 40.50
C THR A 595 21.17 0.21 39.72
N TYR A 596 21.98 -0.81 39.39
CA TYR A 596 21.55 -1.94 38.62
C TYR A 596 21.43 -3.16 39.54
N SER A 597 20.20 -3.70 39.64
CA SER A 597 19.86 -4.92 40.36
C SER A 597 18.45 -5.34 39.94
N PHE A 598 17.98 -6.44 40.49
CA PHE A 598 16.61 -6.88 40.27
C PHE A 598 15.67 -6.18 41.28
N TYR A 599 14.68 -5.49 40.79
CA TYR A 599 13.68 -4.77 41.58
C TYR A 599 12.28 -5.19 41.20
N ASN A 600 11.42 -5.33 42.19
CA ASN A 600 10.01 -5.69 42.03
C ASN A 600 9.11 -4.57 42.56
N VAL A 601 8.09 -4.21 41.82
CA VAL A 601 7.09 -3.17 42.14
C VAL A 601 5.69 -3.74 41.95
N PHE A 602 5.07 -4.10 43.05
CA PHE A 602 3.75 -4.65 43.08
C PHE A 602 2.69 -3.61 43.40
N ASP A 603 1.55 -3.64 42.69
CA ASP A 603 0.39 -2.81 43.01
C ASP A 603 -0.91 -3.58 42.75
N PHE A 604 -1.98 -3.14 43.40
CA PHE A 604 -3.29 -3.65 43.18
C PHE A 604 -4.38 -2.59 43.28
N ASN A 605 -5.47 -2.84 42.57
CA ASN A 605 -6.68 -2.01 42.62
C ASN A 605 -7.89 -2.94 42.79
N ALA A 606 -8.72 -2.66 43.76
CA ALA A 606 -9.98 -3.37 43.97
C ALA A 606 -11.13 -2.49 43.48
N SER A 607 -12.06 -3.07 42.76
CA SER A 607 -13.27 -2.38 42.31
C SER A 607 -14.52 -3.24 42.38
N ILE A 608 -15.65 -2.60 42.52
CA ILE A 608 -16.97 -3.21 42.44
C ILE A 608 -17.88 -2.33 41.58
N SER A 609 -18.51 -2.91 40.58
CA SER A 609 -19.46 -2.20 39.71
C SER A 609 -20.86 -2.76 39.86
N PHE A 610 -21.83 -1.87 39.80
CA PHE A 610 -23.26 -2.12 39.81
C PHE A 610 -23.84 -1.55 38.52
N ASP A 611 -24.43 -2.41 37.73
CA ASP A 611 -25.05 -1.98 36.45
C ASP A 611 -26.41 -2.64 36.26
N THR A 612 -27.33 -1.90 35.72
CA THR A 612 -28.68 -2.35 35.41
C THR A 612 -29.18 -1.73 34.10
N LYS A 613 -30.33 -2.24 33.65
CA LYS A 613 -31.01 -1.67 32.47
C LYS A 613 -32.45 -1.39 32.81
N ILE A 614 -32.86 -0.18 32.65
CA ILE A 614 -34.23 0.30 32.87
C ILE A 614 -34.87 0.56 31.50
N TYR A 615 -35.99 -0.03 31.25
CA TYR A 615 -36.71 0.07 29.99
C TYR A 615 -37.95 0.95 30.14
N GLY A 616 -37.99 2.03 29.36
CA GLY A 616 -39.17 2.90 29.19
C GLY A 616 -39.82 2.63 27.85
N PHE A 617 -41.13 2.49 27.84
CA PHE A 617 -41.91 2.34 26.62
C PHE A 617 -42.90 3.48 26.58
N PHE A 618 -42.82 4.29 25.52
CA PHE A 618 -43.65 5.48 25.36
C PHE A 618 -44.51 5.34 24.11
N GLN A 619 -45.79 5.64 24.23
CA GLN A 619 -46.67 5.80 23.08
C GLN A 619 -46.35 7.12 22.39
N PRO A 620 -46.39 7.16 21.05
CA PRO A 620 -46.08 8.37 20.33
C PRO A 620 -47.13 9.47 20.62
N MET A 621 -46.68 10.71 20.70
CA MET A 621 -47.58 11.86 20.78
C MET A 621 -48.37 11.98 19.49
N LYS A 622 -49.64 12.45 19.56
CA LYS A 622 -50.58 12.53 18.43
C LYS A 622 -50.05 13.29 17.21
N PHE A 623 -49.10 14.23 17.38
CA PHE A 623 -48.50 14.98 16.27
C PHE A 623 -47.55 14.13 15.39
N LEU A 624 -47.04 12.99 15.88
CA LEU A 624 -46.20 12.06 15.10
C LEU A 624 -47.04 11.13 14.20
N GLY A 625 -48.39 11.22 14.30
CA GLY A 625 -49.32 10.41 13.52
C GLY A 625 -49.20 8.91 13.76
N ASP A 626 -49.96 8.11 13.00
CA ASP A 626 -50.03 6.66 13.15
C ASP A 626 -48.78 5.89 12.60
N LYS A 627 -47.84 6.64 12.06
CA LYS A 627 -46.60 6.02 11.51
C LYS A 627 -45.67 5.50 12.59
N VAL A 628 -45.63 6.14 13.77
CA VAL A 628 -44.77 5.67 14.90
C VAL A 628 -45.64 4.86 15.84
N LYS A 629 -45.27 3.57 16.03
CA LYS A 629 -46.05 2.67 16.91
C LYS A 629 -45.59 2.72 18.36
N MET A 630 -44.30 2.88 18.62
CA MET A 630 -43.73 2.83 19.97
C MET A 630 -42.33 3.44 19.99
N ILE A 631 -41.97 4.11 21.05
CA ILE A 631 -40.64 4.58 21.37
C ILE A 631 -40.13 3.78 22.57
N ARG A 632 -38.98 3.15 22.46
CA ARG A 632 -38.30 2.45 23.54
C ARG A 632 -37.09 3.27 23.97
N HIS A 633 -37.03 3.62 25.22
CA HIS A 633 -35.88 4.20 25.88
C HIS A 633 -35.23 3.14 26.78
N VAL A 634 -33.92 2.92 26.62
CA VAL A 634 -33.15 2.06 27.48
C VAL A 634 -32.15 2.91 28.24
N LEU A 635 -32.33 3.03 29.52
CA LEU A 635 -31.44 3.70 30.44
C LEU A 635 -30.55 2.66 31.14
N SER A 636 -29.22 2.78 31.00
CA SER A 636 -28.25 1.87 31.59
C SER A 636 -27.36 2.66 32.57
N PRO A 637 -27.78 2.82 33.83
CA PRO A 637 -26.92 3.37 34.86
C PRO A 637 -25.88 2.35 35.29
N SER A 638 -24.65 2.83 35.52
CA SER A 638 -23.55 2.06 36.10
C SER A 638 -22.86 2.92 37.15
N ILE A 639 -22.68 2.35 38.31
CA ILE A 639 -21.94 2.95 39.42
C ILE A 639 -20.81 1.99 39.77
N SER A 640 -19.58 2.47 39.80
CA SER A 640 -18.45 1.66 40.22
C SER A 640 -17.65 2.37 41.31
N PHE A 641 -17.24 1.57 42.28
CA PHE A 641 -16.33 1.97 43.35
C PHE A 641 -14.98 1.33 43.09
N SER A 642 -13.91 2.10 43.14
CA SER A 642 -12.55 1.56 43.04
C SER A 642 -11.66 2.17 44.11
N ALA A 643 -10.75 1.36 44.65
CA ALA A 643 -9.84 1.78 45.70
C ALA A 643 -8.46 1.13 45.52
N SER A 644 -7.43 1.88 45.79
CA SER A 644 -6.06 1.40 45.93
C SER A 644 -5.34 2.14 47.08
N PRO A 645 -4.44 1.45 47.81
CA PRO A 645 -3.64 2.07 48.85
C PRO A 645 -2.63 3.05 48.26
N ASP A 646 -2.04 3.87 49.10
CA ASP A 646 -0.95 4.74 48.71
C ASP A 646 0.36 3.95 48.66
N PHE A 647 0.79 3.65 47.43
CA PHE A 647 2.03 2.96 47.15
C PHE A 647 3.28 3.86 47.24
N SER A 648 3.10 5.15 47.50
CA SER A 648 4.20 6.09 47.68
C SER A 648 4.72 6.16 49.13
N LYS A 649 4.08 5.45 50.07
CA LYS A 649 4.55 5.37 51.46
C LYS A 649 5.88 4.63 51.53
N ASP A 650 6.71 5.01 52.47
CA ASP A 650 8.07 4.46 52.64
C ASP A 650 8.08 2.95 52.90
N PHE A 651 7.01 2.40 53.48
CA PHE A 651 6.81 0.97 53.62
C PHE A 651 6.98 0.15 52.33
N TRP A 652 6.58 0.73 51.15
CA TRP A 652 6.69 0.06 49.87
C TRP A 652 8.09 0.20 49.24
N GLY A 653 8.86 1.22 49.62
CA GLY A 653 10.21 1.45 49.08
C GLY A 653 10.28 1.85 47.61
N TYR A 654 9.17 2.34 47.03
CA TYR A 654 9.10 2.73 45.63
C TYR A 654 9.41 4.19 45.35
N TYR A 655 9.40 5.02 46.38
CA TYR A 655 9.61 6.47 46.34
C TYR A 655 10.76 6.92 47.22
N GLY A 656 11.37 8.01 46.85
CA GLY A 656 12.36 8.74 47.61
C GLY A 656 12.03 10.22 47.62
N THR A 657 12.77 10.96 48.47
CA THR A 657 12.68 12.42 48.54
C THR A 657 14.08 13.03 48.43
N TYR A 658 14.16 14.22 47.87
CA TYR A 658 15.38 15.06 47.94
C TYR A 658 14.99 16.51 48.13
N ASP A 659 15.88 17.25 48.79
CA ASP A 659 15.71 18.69 49.01
C ASP A 659 16.34 19.44 47.84
N TYR A 660 15.70 20.50 47.36
CA TYR A 660 16.18 21.34 46.29
C TYR A 660 15.90 22.81 46.58
N VAL A 661 16.64 23.69 45.94
CA VAL A 661 16.42 25.13 46.04
C VAL A 661 15.77 25.63 44.74
N ASP A 662 14.64 26.30 44.90
CA ASP A 662 13.93 26.86 43.74
C ASP A 662 14.64 28.14 43.22
N ARG A 663 14.15 28.71 42.13
CA ARG A 663 14.70 29.94 41.54
C ARG A 663 14.54 31.15 42.41
N GLN A 664 13.73 31.10 43.47
CA GLN A 664 13.51 32.14 44.47
C GLN A 664 14.36 31.94 45.73
N GLY A 665 15.24 30.93 45.78
CA GLY A 665 16.10 30.63 46.93
C GLY A 665 15.37 29.86 48.05
N ARG A 666 14.16 29.34 47.85
CA ARG A 666 13.42 28.59 48.86
C ARG A 666 13.84 27.13 48.85
N ALA A 667 14.15 26.58 49.98
CA ALA A 667 14.38 25.14 50.17
C ALA A 667 13.02 24.40 50.12
N LEU A 668 12.90 23.50 49.20
CA LEU A 668 11.69 22.69 49.00
C LEU A 668 12.06 21.21 48.89
N GLN A 669 11.18 20.33 49.35
CA GLN A 669 11.37 18.90 49.25
C GLN A 669 10.54 18.35 48.08
N LYS A 670 11.16 17.51 47.23
CA LYS A 670 10.51 16.88 46.11
C LYS A 670 10.48 15.35 46.29
N LYS A 671 9.29 14.80 46.32
CA LYS A 671 9.09 13.35 46.29
C LYS A 671 9.10 12.84 44.87
N TYR A 672 9.83 11.76 44.61
CA TYR A 672 9.97 11.18 43.29
C TYR A 672 9.93 9.64 43.34
N SER A 673 9.52 9.01 42.26
CA SER A 673 9.60 7.59 42.16
C SER A 673 10.97 7.12 41.63
N TYR A 674 11.52 6.09 42.25
CA TYR A 674 12.73 5.42 41.77
C TYR A 674 12.57 4.75 40.39
N PHE A 675 11.34 4.45 40.01
CA PHE A 675 11.01 3.67 38.82
C PHE A 675 10.25 4.47 37.73
N GLY A 676 9.97 5.75 37.98
CA GLY A 676 9.15 6.58 37.08
C GLY A 676 9.65 6.69 35.65
N SER A 677 10.98 6.64 35.47
CA SER A 677 11.61 6.67 34.14
C SER A 677 11.81 5.29 33.48
N ASN A 678 11.35 4.21 34.16
CA ASN A 678 11.40 2.86 33.60
C ASN A 678 10.22 2.60 32.63
N ILE A 679 10.31 1.52 31.86
CA ILE A 679 9.46 1.24 30.72
C ILE A 679 7.95 1.13 31.04
N PHE A 680 7.61 0.62 32.22
CA PHE A 680 6.23 0.51 32.69
C PHE A 680 5.86 1.59 33.72
N GLY A 681 6.74 2.57 33.91
CA GLY A 681 6.53 3.67 34.86
C GLY A 681 6.55 3.22 36.31
N SER A 682 6.04 4.08 37.18
CA SER A 682 5.85 3.79 38.60
C SER A 682 4.39 3.49 38.92
N VAL A 683 4.17 3.06 40.13
CA VAL A 683 2.86 3.10 40.78
C VAL A 683 2.47 4.54 41.10
N GLU A 684 1.18 4.84 41.13
CA GLU A 684 0.70 6.19 41.41
C GLU A 684 0.95 6.59 42.86
N GLN A 685 1.22 7.86 43.06
CA GLN A 685 1.39 8.49 44.39
C GLN A 685 -0.01 8.78 44.95
N GLY A 686 -0.17 8.55 46.24
CA GLY A 686 -1.37 8.82 47.00
C GLY A 686 -2.37 7.63 46.97
N LYS A 687 -3.22 7.60 47.98
CA LYS A 687 -4.34 6.67 48.01
C LYS A 687 -5.41 7.06 47.00
N THR A 688 -6.01 6.09 46.34
CA THR A 688 -7.14 6.36 45.46
C THR A 688 -8.41 5.75 46.01
N GLY A 689 -9.49 6.50 45.92
CA GLY A 689 -10.82 6.05 46.26
C GLY A 689 -11.81 6.76 45.33
N MET A 690 -12.25 6.05 44.30
CA MET A 690 -13.06 6.67 43.25
C MET A 690 -14.46 6.07 43.17
N VAL A 691 -15.44 6.92 43.03
CA VAL A 691 -16.79 6.58 42.61
C VAL A 691 -16.95 7.04 41.19
N ASN A 692 -17.19 6.12 40.27
CA ASN A 692 -17.45 6.44 38.86
C ASN A 692 -18.96 6.24 38.61
N LEU A 693 -19.56 7.28 38.08
CA LEU A 693 -20.96 7.27 37.64
C LEU A 693 -20.99 7.33 36.13
N SER A 694 -21.71 6.41 35.52
CA SER A 694 -21.92 6.40 34.07
C SER A 694 -23.40 6.15 33.79
N LEU A 695 -23.97 6.97 32.93
CA LEU A 695 -25.36 6.92 32.53
C LEU A 695 -25.43 6.80 31.02
N SER A 696 -25.78 5.64 30.50
CA SER A 696 -25.92 5.40 29.07
C SER A 696 -27.39 5.30 28.67
N ASN A 697 -27.74 6.01 27.61
CA ASN A 697 -29.10 6.10 27.11
C ASN A 697 -29.15 5.66 25.64
N ASN A 698 -30.09 4.80 25.32
CA ASN A 698 -30.39 4.37 23.94
C ASN A 698 -31.88 4.62 23.68
N VAL A 699 -32.22 5.25 22.55
CA VAL A 699 -33.58 5.54 22.15
C VAL A 699 -33.87 4.97 20.77
N GLU A 700 -34.81 4.06 20.70
CA GLU A 700 -35.26 3.43 19.46
C GLU A 700 -36.75 3.66 19.23
N MET A 701 -37.17 3.78 17.98
CA MET A 701 -38.60 3.82 17.64
C MET A 701 -39.00 2.68 16.69
N LYS A 702 -40.21 2.19 16.84
CA LYS A 702 -40.84 1.30 15.87
C LYS A 702 -41.78 2.13 14.98
N VAL A 703 -41.53 2.06 13.67
CA VAL A 703 -42.37 2.72 12.65
C VAL A 703 -43.07 1.71 11.78
N LYS A 704 -44.28 2.02 11.33
CA LYS A 704 -45.03 1.21 10.35
C LYS A 704 -44.23 1.19 9.03
N SER A 705 -44.04 0.03 8.46
CA SER A 705 -43.30 -0.17 7.20
C SER A 705 -43.97 -1.28 6.39
N ASP A 706 -44.50 -0.92 5.25
CA ASP A 706 -45.12 -1.88 4.34
C ASP A 706 -44.10 -2.72 3.56
N ALA A 707 -42.81 -2.35 3.65
CA ALA A 707 -41.70 -3.04 3.02
C ALA A 707 -41.05 -4.14 3.88
N ASP A 708 -41.50 -4.32 5.14
CA ASP A 708 -40.96 -5.31 6.08
C ASP A 708 -42.00 -6.42 6.34
N SER A 709 -41.56 -7.68 6.30
CA SER A 709 -42.47 -8.82 6.53
C SER A 709 -43.22 -8.80 7.85
N THR A 710 -42.72 -8.06 8.85
CA THR A 710 -43.34 -7.86 10.17
C THR A 710 -44.25 -6.63 10.22
N GLY A 711 -44.42 -5.90 9.12
CA GLY A 711 -45.16 -4.63 9.09
C GLY A 711 -44.57 -3.50 9.94
N VAL A 712 -43.38 -3.69 10.55
CA VAL A 712 -42.77 -2.74 11.49
C VAL A 712 -41.25 -2.69 11.31
N LYS A 713 -40.72 -1.49 11.12
CA LYS A 713 -39.28 -1.24 11.06
C LYS A 713 -38.78 -0.58 12.34
N LYS A 714 -37.66 -1.03 12.86
CA LYS A 714 -36.95 -0.40 13.98
C LYS A 714 -36.00 0.68 13.43
N ILE A 715 -36.03 1.86 14.03
CA ILE A 715 -35.14 2.98 13.74
C ILE A 715 -34.51 3.40 15.07
N SER A 716 -33.18 3.46 15.12
CA SER A 716 -32.46 4.03 16.26
C SER A 716 -32.43 5.55 16.10
N LEU A 717 -32.97 6.28 17.08
CA LEU A 717 -32.90 7.73 17.16
C LEU A 717 -31.60 8.17 17.81
N ILE A 718 -31.32 7.58 18.97
CA ILE A 718 -30.08 7.77 19.72
C ILE A 718 -29.48 6.39 19.91
N GLU A 719 -28.35 6.11 19.21
CA GLU A 719 -27.68 4.84 19.38
C GLU A 719 -27.08 4.72 20.77
N ASN A 720 -26.43 5.78 21.21
CA ASN A 720 -25.87 5.88 22.54
C ASN A 720 -25.71 7.36 22.94
N PHE A 721 -26.16 7.69 24.14
CA PHE A 721 -25.87 8.96 24.81
C PHE A 721 -25.33 8.64 26.20
N THR A 722 -24.03 8.80 26.40
CA THR A 722 -23.39 8.48 27.69
C THR A 722 -22.92 9.76 28.38
N ILE A 723 -23.21 9.86 29.66
CA ILE A 723 -22.69 10.88 30.57
C ILE A 723 -21.88 10.13 31.63
N SER A 724 -20.62 10.54 31.85
CA SER A 724 -19.80 9.93 32.88
C SER A 724 -19.00 10.97 33.66
N GLN A 725 -18.87 10.73 34.96
CA GLN A 725 -18.12 11.55 35.89
C GLN A 725 -17.60 10.69 37.02
N SER A 726 -16.44 11.04 37.57
CA SER A 726 -15.85 10.38 38.71
C SER A 726 -15.67 11.35 39.87
N TYR A 727 -15.78 10.85 41.08
CA TYR A 727 -15.46 11.56 42.29
C TYR A 727 -14.40 10.79 43.07
N ASN A 728 -13.25 11.39 43.34
CA ASN A 728 -12.20 10.80 44.14
C ASN A 728 -12.34 11.32 45.58
N PHE A 729 -12.89 10.47 46.45
CA PHE A 729 -13.06 10.82 47.85
C PHE A 729 -11.76 10.72 48.68
N ALA A 730 -10.75 10.10 48.09
CA ALA A 730 -9.45 9.95 48.73
C ALA A 730 -8.46 11.07 48.35
N ALA A 731 -8.77 11.92 47.39
CA ALA A 731 -7.94 13.04 47.01
C ALA A 731 -8.13 14.23 47.95
N ASP A 732 -7.05 14.97 48.22
CA ASP A 732 -7.10 16.15 49.09
C ASP A 732 -7.72 17.36 48.37
N SER A 733 -7.56 17.45 47.04
CA SER A 733 -8.08 18.52 46.21
C SER A 733 -8.54 18.01 44.84
N LEU A 734 -9.28 18.84 44.11
CA LEU A 734 -9.81 18.54 42.76
C LEU A 734 -10.53 17.19 42.67
N ARG A 735 -11.40 16.90 43.60
CA ARG A 735 -12.04 15.60 43.80
C ARG A 735 -12.93 15.17 42.64
N TRP A 736 -13.55 16.09 41.92
CA TRP A 736 -14.40 15.81 40.78
C TRP A 736 -13.57 15.71 39.49
N SER A 737 -13.74 14.66 38.72
CA SER A 737 -13.22 14.61 37.35
C SER A 737 -14.03 15.53 36.43
N ASN A 738 -13.49 15.78 35.25
CA ASN A 738 -14.29 16.37 34.16
C ASN A 738 -15.49 15.48 33.86
N VAL A 739 -16.64 16.10 33.52
CA VAL A 739 -17.80 15.37 33.00
C VAL A 739 -17.52 15.07 31.54
N ASN A 740 -17.62 13.80 31.16
CA ASN A 740 -17.50 13.38 29.77
C ASN A 740 -18.87 13.00 29.24
N THR A 741 -19.21 13.55 28.06
CA THR A 741 -20.44 13.23 27.35
C THR A 741 -20.12 12.71 25.97
N SER A 742 -20.80 11.65 25.54
CA SER A 742 -20.68 11.12 24.18
C SER A 742 -22.07 10.86 23.62
N LEU A 743 -22.32 11.31 22.41
CA LEU A 743 -23.61 11.17 21.73
C LEU A 743 -23.36 10.58 20.35
N SER A 744 -23.99 9.45 20.05
CA SER A 744 -23.97 8.79 18.76
C SER A 744 -25.39 8.78 18.19
N LEU A 745 -25.58 9.49 17.08
CA LEU A 745 -26.84 9.61 16.35
C LEU A 745 -26.72 8.95 14.99
N ARG A 746 -27.69 8.15 14.61
CA ARG A 746 -27.86 7.65 13.25
C ARG A 746 -28.93 8.46 12.52
N LEU A 747 -28.53 9.48 11.81
CA LEU A 747 -29.46 10.35 11.11
C LEU A 747 -30.02 9.72 9.83
N PHE A 748 -29.21 8.95 9.12
CA PHE A 748 -29.57 8.25 7.88
C PHE A 748 -28.94 6.87 7.84
N LYS A 749 -29.31 6.01 6.86
CA LYS A 749 -28.74 4.64 6.71
C LYS A 749 -27.21 4.58 6.76
N ASN A 750 -26.55 5.62 6.20
CA ASN A 750 -25.09 5.68 6.04
C ASN A 750 -24.46 6.91 6.70
N PHE A 751 -25.18 7.60 7.60
CA PHE A 751 -24.66 8.79 8.26
C PHE A 751 -24.80 8.70 9.77
N ASN A 752 -23.67 8.46 10.43
CA ASN A 752 -23.54 8.45 11.89
C ASN A 752 -22.86 9.75 12.34
N LEU A 753 -23.47 10.47 13.25
CA LEU A 753 -22.90 11.66 13.87
C LEU A 753 -22.46 11.29 15.29
N ASN A 754 -21.16 11.38 15.56
CA ASN A 754 -20.56 11.14 16.85
C ASN A 754 -20.08 12.47 17.42
N LEU A 755 -20.63 12.84 18.56
CA LEU A 755 -20.26 14.04 19.31
C LEU A 755 -19.66 13.60 20.64
N SER A 756 -18.49 14.11 21.00
CA SER A 756 -17.90 13.92 22.32
C SER A 756 -17.60 15.29 22.93
N ALA A 757 -17.87 15.46 24.21
CA ALA A 757 -17.56 16.71 24.89
C ALA A 757 -17.04 16.43 26.30
N THR A 758 -16.06 17.21 26.71
CA THR A 758 -15.50 17.20 28.05
C THR A 758 -15.80 18.54 28.70
N TRP A 759 -16.32 18.48 29.92
CA TRP A 759 -16.79 19.62 30.67
C TRP A 759 -16.01 19.75 31.97
N ASP A 760 -15.43 20.92 32.22
CA ASP A 760 -14.61 21.19 33.39
C ASP A 760 -15.50 21.75 34.54
N PRO A 761 -15.50 21.10 35.70
CA PRO A 761 -16.30 21.57 36.87
C PRO A 761 -15.59 22.61 37.72
N TYR A 762 -14.30 22.95 37.45
CA TYR A 762 -13.49 23.81 38.30
C TYR A 762 -13.22 25.18 37.70
N THR A 763 -12.74 26.08 38.55
CA THR A 763 -12.28 27.42 38.17
C THR A 763 -10.76 27.46 38.06
N TYR A 764 -10.23 28.55 37.51
CA TYR A 764 -8.81 28.80 37.34
C TYR A 764 -8.39 30.07 38.04
N GLN A 765 -7.15 30.13 38.51
CA GLN A 765 -6.46 31.30 39.04
C GLN A 765 -5.06 31.39 38.42
N LEU A 766 -4.44 32.56 38.51
CA LEU A 766 -3.03 32.74 38.12
C LEU A 766 -2.11 32.30 39.25
N SER A 767 -1.12 31.48 38.90
CA SER A 767 0.00 31.18 39.82
C SER A 767 0.88 32.40 39.99
N GLU A 768 1.80 32.35 40.93
CA GLU A 768 2.84 33.38 41.12
C GLU A 768 3.65 33.63 39.85
N SER A 769 3.83 32.63 39.01
CA SER A 769 4.49 32.73 37.68
C SER A 769 3.62 33.35 36.58
N GLY A 770 2.38 33.72 36.89
CA GLY A 770 1.42 34.26 35.91
C GLY A 770 0.78 33.21 35.00
N SER A 771 1.03 31.93 35.26
CA SER A 771 0.40 30.82 34.50
C SER A 771 -0.93 30.43 35.11
N PRO A 772 -1.96 30.08 34.27
CA PRO A 772 -3.24 29.64 34.78
C PRO A 772 -3.17 28.24 35.42
N VAL A 773 -3.62 28.12 36.64
CA VAL A 773 -3.66 26.89 37.45
C VAL A 773 -5.11 26.60 37.82
N LYS A 774 -5.50 25.35 37.72
CA LYS A 774 -6.81 24.87 38.18
C LYS A 774 -6.83 24.84 39.69
N VAL A 775 -7.87 25.43 40.30
CA VAL A 775 -8.05 25.47 41.76
C VAL A 775 -9.24 24.65 42.19
N ASP A 776 -9.20 24.15 43.45
CA ASP A 776 -10.28 23.33 44.04
C ASP A 776 -11.54 24.14 44.43
N ILE A 777 -11.95 25.04 43.56
CA ILE A 777 -13.20 25.79 43.70
C ILE A 777 -14.11 25.38 42.57
N PRO A 778 -15.13 24.57 42.85
CA PRO A 778 -16.15 24.18 41.83
C PRO A 778 -16.84 25.42 41.24
N ARG A 779 -17.11 25.40 39.93
CA ARG A 779 -17.74 26.51 39.22
C ARG A 779 -19.08 26.96 39.81
N TRP A 780 -19.89 25.99 40.33
CA TRP A 780 -21.17 26.30 40.98
C TRP A 780 -20.98 27.06 42.29
N LYS A 781 -19.90 26.85 43.03
CA LYS A 781 -19.60 27.64 44.24
C LYS A 781 -19.08 29.02 43.89
N ALA A 782 -18.43 29.19 42.77
CA ALA A 782 -17.95 30.49 42.27
C ALA A 782 -18.99 31.29 41.48
N GLY A 783 -20.22 30.83 41.37
CA GLY A 783 -21.29 31.51 40.61
C GLY A 783 -21.07 31.46 39.07
N LYS A 784 -20.16 30.63 38.56
CA LYS A 784 -19.77 30.53 37.14
C LYS A 784 -20.50 29.39 36.38
N GLY A 785 -21.66 28.91 36.92
CA GLY A 785 -22.41 27.78 36.34
C GLY A 785 -21.90 26.42 36.85
N TRP A 786 -22.52 25.33 36.36
CA TRP A 786 -22.22 23.98 36.84
C TRP A 786 -20.90 23.44 36.27
N VAL A 787 -20.70 23.56 34.97
CA VAL A 787 -19.55 23.07 34.24
C VAL A 787 -19.25 24.02 33.06
N LYS A 788 -18.06 24.00 32.53
CA LYS A 788 -17.64 24.70 31.31
C LYS A 788 -17.18 23.71 30.27
N LEU A 789 -17.61 23.89 29.04
CA LEU A 789 -17.10 23.11 27.92
C LEU A 789 -15.59 23.33 27.77
N SER A 790 -14.79 22.30 27.99
CA SER A 790 -13.35 22.33 27.87
C SER A 790 -12.88 21.86 26.50
N SER A 791 -13.51 20.83 25.99
CA SER A 791 -13.25 20.37 24.63
C SER A 791 -14.47 19.64 24.06
N THR A 792 -14.72 19.81 22.78
CA THR A 792 -15.65 19.01 22.01
C THR A 792 -15.14 18.92 20.59
N GLY A 793 -15.44 17.83 19.91
CA GLY A 793 -15.08 17.68 18.51
C GLY A 793 -16.00 16.67 17.83
N THR A 794 -16.19 16.91 16.54
CA THR A 794 -16.88 15.98 15.67
C THR A 794 -16.29 16.03 14.28
N SER A 795 -16.39 14.92 13.60
CA SER A 795 -16.07 14.85 12.17
C SER A 795 -17.14 14.04 11.47
N PHE A 796 -17.46 14.44 10.26
CA PHE A 796 -18.32 13.67 9.40
C PHE A 796 -17.77 13.65 7.98
N SER A 797 -18.06 12.56 7.29
CA SER A 797 -17.72 12.36 5.90
C SER A 797 -18.97 11.99 5.13
N TYR A 798 -19.17 12.64 4.01
CA TYR A 798 -20.27 12.31 3.12
C TYR A 798 -19.78 12.29 1.67
N THR A 799 -20.18 11.25 0.94
CA THR A 799 -19.84 11.10 -0.48
C THR A 799 -21.08 11.32 -1.32
N PHE A 800 -21.05 12.39 -2.12
CA PHE A 800 -22.01 12.67 -3.16
C PHE A 800 -21.61 11.94 -4.44
N ASN A 801 -22.56 11.34 -5.12
CA ASN A 801 -22.36 10.66 -6.41
C ASN A 801 -23.66 10.69 -7.23
N ASN A 802 -23.62 10.13 -8.43
CA ASN A 802 -24.79 10.06 -9.32
C ASN A 802 -26.01 9.41 -8.65
N ALA A 803 -25.81 8.43 -7.77
CA ALA A 803 -26.91 7.74 -7.08
C ALA A 803 -27.56 8.59 -5.99
N THR A 804 -26.85 9.61 -5.45
CA THR A 804 -27.33 10.49 -4.37
C THR A 804 -28.55 11.30 -4.82
N PHE A 805 -28.60 11.70 -6.11
CA PHE A 805 -29.63 12.56 -6.68
C PHE A 805 -30.67 11.81 -7.52
N ARG A 806 -30.50 10.49 -7.75
CA ARG A 806 -31.50 9.68 -8.47
C ARG A 806 -32.73 9.47 -7.56
N ARG A 807 -33.89 9.99 -7.94
CA ARG A 807 -35.16 9.59 -7.37
C ARG A 807 -35.39 8.10 -7.66
N LYS A 808 -35.54 7.27 -6.62
CA LYS A 808 -35.93 5.87 -6.77
C LYS A 808 -37.29 5.79 -7.45
N LYS A 809 -37.36 5.45 -8.73
CA LYS A 809 -38.59 4.93 -9.34
C LYS A 809 -38.99 3.68 -8.55
N LYS A 810 -40.24 3.60 -8.09
CA LYS A 810 -40.81 2.37 -7.51
C LYS A 810 -40.62 1.25 -8.53
N LYS A 811 -39.83 0.26 -8.16
CA LYS A 811 -39.69 -0.97 -8.94
C LYS A 811 -40.94 -1.79 -8.63
N ASP A 812 -41.79 -2.01 -9.63
CA ASP A 812 -42.88 -2.96 -9.53
C ASP A 812 -42.30 -4.33 -9.25
N THR A 813 -42.83 -4.92 -8.18
CA THR A 813 -42.49 -6.24 -7.70
C THR A 813 -42.94 -7.31 -8.66
N ASN A 814 -41.97 -8.01 -9.30
CA ASN A 814 -42.09 -9.46 -9.51
C ASN A 814 -40.71 -10.06 -9.88
N SER A 815 -40.43 -11.11 -9.17
CA SER A 815 -39.44 -12.17 -9.33
C SER A 815 -38.15 -12.08 -8.44
N ASP A 816 -38.17 -12.91 -7.54
CA ASP A 816 -37.40 -14.10 -7.19
C ASP A 816 -36.32 -13.97 -6.11
N LYS A 817 -36.47 -14.92 -5.21
CA LYS A 817 -35.72 -15.13 -3.97
C LYS A 817 -34.30 -15.62 -4.25
N GLY A 818 -33.32 -14.99 -3.62
CA GLY A 818 -31.97 -15.50 -3.47
C GLY A 818 -31.38 -15.01 -2.17
N ASN A 819 -31.23 -15.91 -1.22
CA ASN A 819 -30.69 -15.74 0.12
C ASN A 819 -29.19 -15.52 0.07
N GLY A 820 -28.65 -14.47 0.65
CA GLY A 820 -27.21 -14.22 0.76
C GLY A 820 -26.89 -13.16 1.81
N THR A 821 -26.41 -13.62 2.94
CA THR A 821 -25.88 -12.86 4.05
C THR A 821 -24.68 -12.02 3.60
N GLN A 822 -24.79 -10.68 3.61
CA GLN A 822 -23.68 -9.77 3.34
C GLN A 822 -23.09 -9.21 4.63
N ASN A 823 -21.82 -9.57 4.83
CA ASN A 823 -20.93 -8.96 5.81
C ASN A 823 -20.37 -7.66 5.21
N SER A 824 -20.48 -6.56 5.97
CA SER A 824 -20.11 -5.21 5.55
C SER A 824 -18.62 -4.93 5.83
N GLN A 825 -17.74 -5.33 4.92
CA GLN A 825 -16.32 -4.96 4.96
C GLN A 825 -15.62 -4.76 3.59
N ASP A 826 -16.35 -4.79 2.47
CA ASP A 826 -15.77 -4.73 1.14
C ASP A 826 -16.20 -3.46 0.38
N ASN A 827 -15.58 -2.31 0.69
CA ASN A 827 -15.76 -1.08 -0.10
C ASN A 827 -14.45 -0.44 -0.57
N TYR A 828 -13.31 -1.17 -0.53
CA TYR A 828 -12.02 -0.61 -1.01
C TYR A 828 -11.43 -1.31 -2.22
N ASP A 829 -11.96 -2.45 -2.67
CA ASP A 829 -11.35 -3.25 -3.73
C ASP A 829 -12.06 -3.24 -5.10
N GLU A 830 -13.13 -2.49 -5.27
CA GLU A 830 -13.84 -2.45 -6.57
C GLU A 830 -13.16 -1.58 -7.65
N ALA A 831 -12.14 -0.82 -7.30
CA ALA A 831 -11.39 0.01 -8.27
C ALA A 831 -10.22 -0.74 -8.95
N ALA A 832 -9.83 -1.91 -8.46
CA ALA A 832 -8.68 -2.66 -8.98
C ALA A 832 -9.04 -3.86 -9.89
N ASN A 833 -10.33 -4.18 -10.05
CA ASN A 833 -10.76 -5.41 -10.74
C ASN A 833 -11.58 -5.19 -12.02
N SER A 834 -11.44 -4.03 -12.67
CA SER A 834 -12.11 -3.77 -13.97
C SER A 834 -11.39 -4.35 -15.20
N GLY A 835 -10.46 -5.29 -15.02
CA GLY A 835 -9.60 -5.85 -16.06
C GLY A 835 -9.90 -7.29 -16.50
N ARG A 836 -11.04 -7.90 -16.15
CA ARG A 836 -11.44 -9.20 -16.70
C ARG A 836 -12.93 -9.25 -16.95
N LYS A 837 -13.38 -8.68 -18.05
CA LYS A 837 -14.64 -9.07 -18.67
C LYS A 837 -14.37 -10.26 -19.58
N SER A 838 -15.09 -11.36 -19.34
CA SER A 838 -15.20 -12.49 -20.22
C SER A 838 -15.79 -12.05 -21.56
N LYS A 839 -15.27 -12.63 -22.59
CA LYS A 839 -15.58 -12.42 -24.01
C LYS A 839 -16.93 -13.11 -24.36
N ASP A 840 -18.04 -12.60 -23.88
CA ASP A 840 -19.40 -13.02 -24.34
C ASP A 840 -20.44 -12.01 -23.81
N ASP A 841 -20.42 -10.78 -24.32
CA ASP A 841 -21.56 -9.87 -24.23
C ASP A 841 -21.48 -8.87 -25.41
N ASN A 842 -21.76 -9.40 -26.63
CA ASN A 842 -22.35 -8.60 -27.70
C ASN A 842 -23.84 -8.39 -27.37
N ALA A 843 -24.15 -7.72 -26.29
CA ALA A 843 -25.45 -7.14 -26.05
C ALA A 843 -25.36 -5.67 -26.47
N ASP A 844 -26.15 -5.36 -27.49
CA ASP A 844 -26.53 -4.03 -27.92
C ASP A 844 -26.58 -3.07 -26.71
N GLU A 845 -25.57 -2.21 -26.52
CA GLU A 845 -25.58 -1.16 -25.50
C GLU A 845 -26.61 -0.11 -25.94
N GLY A 846 -27.89 -0.39 -25.68
CA GLY A 846 -28.96 0.57 -25.86
C GLY A 846 -28.62 1.84 -25.07
N TYR A 847 -28.34 2.93 -25.74
CA TYR A 847 -28.16 4.22 -25.15
C TYR A 847 -29.40 4.60 -24.35
N ASP A 848 -29.24 4.96 -23.07
CA ASP A 848 -30.34 5.51 -22.25
C ASP A 848 -30.74 6.84 -22.88
N LEU A 849 -31.82 6.88 -23.64
CA LEU A 849 -32.34 8.09 -24.28
C LEU A 849 -33.22 8.85 -23.29
N ASP A 850 -33.22 10.18 -23.37
CA ASP A 850 -34.18 10.98 -22.65
C ASP A 850 -35.57 10.97 -23.34
N ASP A 851 -36.56 11.66 -22.75
CA ASP A 851 -37.92 11.68 -23.29
C ASP A 851 -38.00 12.35 -24.68
N ASP A 852 -36.95 13.07 -25.10
CA ASP A 852 -36.84 13.78 -26.38
C ASP A 852 -35.96 12.99 -27.40
N GLY A 853 -35.51 11.78 -27.04
CA GLY A 853 -34.74 10.86 -27.93
C GLY A 853 -33.24 11.15 -27.97
N TYR A 854 -32.69 12.02 -27.12
CA TYR A 854 -31.26 12.28 -27.00
C TYR A 854 -30.60 11.33 -26.01
N VAL A 855 -29.35 10.96 -26.28
CA VAL A 855 -28.56 10.14 -25.36
C VAL A 855 -28.40 10.89 -24.03
N LYS A 856 -28.91 10.31 -22.94
CA LYS A 856 -28.75 10.81 -21.59
C LYS A 856 -27.27 10.82 -21.22
N TRP A 857 -26.64 11.98 -21.32
CA TRP A 857 -25.26 12.13 -20.91
C TRP A 857 -25.14 12.09 -19.40
N SER A 858 -24.81 10.94 -18.83
CA SER A 858 -24.49 10.77 -17.42
C SER A 858 -23.04 10.37 -17.28
N PHE A 859 -22.20 11.26 -16.79
CA PHE A 859 -20.82 10.91 -16.46
C PHE A 859 -20.70 10.50 -14.98
N PRO A 860 -19.88 9.47 -14.65
CA PRO A 860 -19.61 9.11 -13.27
C PRO A 860 -18.84 10.21 -12.55
N TRP A 861 -19.34 10.63 -11.40
CA TRP A 861 -18.64 11.56 -10.52
C TRP A 861 -18.85 11.18 -9.07
N SER A 862 -17.90 11.51 -8.23
CA SER A 862 -18.02 11.42 -6.78
C SER A 862 -17.28 12.59 -6.13
N LEU A 863 -17.88 13.14 -5.10
CA LEU A 863 -17.29 14.17 -4.25
C LEU A 863 -17.45 13.76 -2.80
N THR A 864 -16.36 13.44 -2.16
CA THR A 864 -16.31 13.17 -0.73
C THR A 864 -15.93 14.44 0.00
N VAL A 865 -16.81 14.89 0.88
CA VAL A 865 -16.61 16.05 1.73
C VAL A 865 -16.41 15.57 3.15
N ASN A 866 -15.23 15.85 3.72
CA ASN A 866 -14.92 15.56 5.11
C ASN A 866 -14.82 16.89 5.87
N TYR A 867 -15.62 17.04 6.88
CA TYR A 867 -15.60 18.22 7.75
C TYR A 867 -15.31 17.79 9.17
N SER A 868 -14.35 18.44 9.79
CA SER A 868 -14.02 18.25 11.20
C SER A 868 -14.04 19.60 11.92
N VAL A 869 -14.69 19.63 13.05
CA VAL A 869 -14.74 20.79 13.93
C VAL A 869 -14.36 20.37 15.33
N ASN A 870 -13.41 21.11 15.91
CA ASN A 870 -12.96 20.91 17.26
C ASN A 870 -13.04 22.24 18.02
N TYR A 871 -13.52 22.15 19.24
CA TYR A 871 -13.52 23.25 20.20
C TYR A 871 -12.57 22.88 21.35
N GLY A 872 -11.78 23.84 21.77
CA GLY A 872 -10.89 23.66 22.92
C GLY A 872 -10.63 24.98 23.63
N TYR A 873 -9.87 24.93 24.69
CA TYR A 873 -9.37 26.12 25.36
C TYR A 873 -8.33 26.81 24.47
N GLY A 874 -8.55 28.11 24.24
CA GLY A 874 -7.63 29.02 23.59
C GLY A 874 -6.87 29.86 24.63
N ASP A 875 -6.77 31.18 24.37
CA ASP A 875 -6.11 32.11 25.27
C ASP A 875 -6.79 32.25 26.62
N PHE A 876 -6.01 32.43 27.67
CA PHE A 876 -6.53 32.67 29.01
C PHE A 876 -6.86 34.16 29.22
N ASP A 877 -8.10 34.42 29.59
CA ASP A 877 -8.58 35.76 29.94
C ASP A 877 -8.26 36.05 31.42
N LYS A 878 -7.26 36.90 31.66
CA LYS A 878 -6.78 37.26 33.00
C LYS A 878 -7.79 38.05 33.79
N VAL A 879 -8.77 38.73 33.14
CA VAL A 879 -9.81 39.51 33.81
C VAL A 879 -10.93 38.57 34.28
N LYS A 880 -11.36 37.68 33.41
CA LYS A 880 -12.42 36.72 33.75
C LYS A 880 -11.91 35.49 34.49
N MET A 881 -10.60 35.38 34.66
CA MET A 881 -9.93 34.20 35.22
C MET A 881 -10.48 32.90 34.61
N ASP A 882 -10.46 32.86 33.27
CA ASP A 882 -11.06 31.73 32.54
C ASP A 882 -10.50 31.63 31.09
N TYR A 883 -10.52 30.45 30.50
CA TYR A 883 -10.10 30.28 29.13
C TYR A 883 -11.15 30.80 28.13
N LYS A 884 -10.69 31.48 27.08
CA LYS A 884 -11.52 31.75 25.87
C LYS A 884 -11.64 30.45 25.07
N GLY A 885 -12.82 30.20 24.50
CA GLY A 885 -12.99 29.08 23.61
C GLY A 885 -12.36 29.35 22.24
N ARG A 886 -11.72 28.35 21.67
CA ARG A 886 -11.19 28.38 20.32
C ARG A 886 -11.80 27.25 19.49
N TRP A 887 -12.37 27.60 18.36
CA TRP A 887 -12.84 26.67 17.37
C TRP A 887 -11.77 26.46 16.30
N THR A 888 -11.49 25.21 15.97
CA THR A 888 -10.67 24.85 14.83
C THR A 888 -11.50 24.02 13.88
N GLN A 889 -11.50 24.39 12.61
CA GLN A 889 -12.31 23.76 11.59
C GLN A 889 -11.42 23.36 10.43
N ASN A 890 -11.64 22.18 9.91
CA ASN A 890 -10.97 21.69 8.72
C ASN A 890 -12.02 21.08 7.77
N LEU A 891 -11.90 21.42 6.51
CA LEU A 891 -12.78 20.94 5.46
C LEU A 891 -11.92 20.36 4.34
N SER A 892 -12.07 19.08 4.06
CA SER A 892 -11.35 18.44 2.95
C SER A 892 -12.32 17.91 1.91
N PHE A 893 -11.90 18.04 0.67
CA PHE A 893 -12.64 17.61 -0.51
C PHE A 893 -11.79 16.60 -1.30
N ASN A 894 -12.39 15.47 -1.64
CA ASN A 894 -11.83 14.51 -2.56
C ASN A 894 -12.84 14.29 -3.68
N GLY A 895 -12.50 14.73 -4.87
CA GLY A 895 -13.38 14.65 -6.03
C GLY A 895 -12.81 13.76 -7.11
N ARG A 896 -13.69 13.06 -7.79
CA ARG A 896 -13.40 12.33 -9.02
C ARG A 896 -14.52 12.59 -10.03
N ILE A 897 -14.12 12.90 -11.26
CA ILE A 897 -15.02 13.14 -12.37
C ILE A 897 -14.48 12.38 -13.58
N GLN A 898 -15.34 11.65 -14.25
CA GLN A 898 -15.02 10.93 -15.47
C GLN A 898 -15.91 11.45 -16.61
N PRO A 899 -15.51 12.53 -17.30
CA PRO A 899 -16.35 13.17 -18.32
C PRO A 899 -16.62 12.27 -19.52
N THR A 900 -15.68 11.40 -19.89
CA THR A 900 -15.80 10.40 -20.96
C THR A 900 -15.17 9.09 -20.52
N LYS A 901 -15.40 8.00 -21.26
CA LYS A 901 -14.77 6.68 -20.98
C LYS A 901 -13.23 6.76 -20.90
N GLY A 902 -12.60 7.67 -21.66
CA GLY A 902 -11.14 7.80 -21.68
C GLY A 902 -10.56 8.84 -20.72
N TRP A 903 -11.33 9.80 -20.18
CA TRP A 903 -10.82 10.85 -19.30
C TRP A 903 -11.21 10.59 -17.85
N ASN A 904 -10.26 10.72 -16.95
CA ASN A 904 -10.49 10.66 -15.51
C ASN A 904 -9.75 11.83 -14.84
N PHE A 905 -10.49 12.62 -14.10
CA PHE A 905 -9.97 13.75 -13.33
C PHE A 905 -10.23 13.50 -11.85
N SER A 906 -9.23 13.64 -11.02
CA SER A 906 -9.34 13.55 -9.57
C SER A 906 -8.60 14.70 -8.90
N PHE A 907 -9.15 15.16 -7.78
CA PHE A 907 -8.50 16.18 -6.96
C PHE A 907 -8.72 15.91 -5.48
N SER A 908 -7.76 16.32 -4.69
CA SER A 908 -7.82 16.30 -3.23
C SER A 908 -7.33 17.63 -2.70
N THR A 909 -8.09 18.25 -1.82
CA THR A 909 -7.74 19.54 -1.21
C THR A 909 -8.30 19.66 0.19
N SER A 910 -7.69 20.52 1.01
CA SER A 910 -8.20 20.87 2.33
C SER A 910 -8.18 22.38 2.53
N TYR A 911 -9.25 22.89 3.15
CA TYR A 911 -9.41 24.29 3.51
C TYR A 911 -9.29 24.46 5.01
N ASN A 912 -8.39 25.30 5.46
CA ASN A 912 -8.21 25.64 6.85
C ASN A 912 -8.91 26.99 7.13
N PHE A 913 -9.92 26.96 8.00
CA PHE A 913 -10.73 28.15 8.34
C PHE A 913 -9.94 29.18 9.19
N ASP A 914 -8.95 28.74 9.96
CA ASP A 914 -8.15 29.63 10.79
C ASP A 914 -7.24 30.51 9.94
N THR A 915 -6.60 29.92 8.95
CA THR A 915 -5.71 30.62 8.01
C THR A 915 -6.46 31.17 6.78
N LYS A 916 -7.73 30.78 6.59
CA LYS A 916 -8.59 31.13 5.45
C LYS A 916 -7.96 30.78 4.09
N LYS A 917 -7.16 29.71 4.05
CA LYS A 917 -6.42 29.28 2.86
C LYS A 917 -6.62 27.79 2.59
N LEU A 918 -6.48 27.41 1.33
CA LEU A 918 -6.31 26.02 0.97
C LEU A 918 -4.90 25.59 1.43
N SER A 919 -4.82 24.49 2.18
CA SER A 919 -3.56 24.03 2.78
C SER A 919 -2.71 23.25 1.76
N TYR A 920 -3.37 22.46 0.96
CA TYR A 920 -2.75 21.56 0.00
C TYR A 920 -3.77 21.18 -1.07
N MET A 921 -3.36 21.13 -2.31
CA MET A 921 -4.19 20.67 -3.40
C MET A 921 -3.37 19.75 -4.32
N ASN A 922 -3.86 18.55 -4.54
CA ASN A 922 -3.30 17.62 -5.52
C ASN A 922 -4.37 17.35 -6.58
N CYS A 923 -3.99 17.49 -7.84
CA CYS A 923 -4.84 17.19 -8.97
C CYS A 923 -4.17 16.13 -9.84
N THR A 924 -4.95 15.17 -10.31
CA THR A 924 -4.48 14.16 -11.26
C THR A 924 -5.47 14.08 -12.42
N ILE A 925 -4.96 14.19 -13.61
CA ILE A 925 -5.68 14.01 -14.86
C ILE A 925 -5.11 12.77 -15.52
N SER A 926 -5.94 11.84 -15.91
CA SER A 926 -5.52 10.68 -16.69
C SER A 926 -6.40 10.50 -17.92
N ARG A 927 -5.77 10.09 -19.01
CA ARG A 927 -6.44 9.80 -20.27
C ARG A 927 -6.00 8.44 -20.81
N ASP A 928 -6.96 7.70 -21.22
CA ASP A 928 -6.78 6.51 -22.01
C ASP A 928 -6.67 6.90 -23.49
N LEU A 929 -5.54 6.59 -24.10
CA LEU A 929 -5.19 6.91 -25.48
C LEU A 929 -5.11 5.64 -26.35
N HIS A 930 -6.10 4.74 -26.23
CA HIS A 930 -6.12 3.48 -26.94
C HIS A 930 -4.96 2.55 -26.54
N CYS A 931 -3.79 2.69 -27.16
CA CYS A 931 -2.60 1.87 -26.87
C CYS A 931 -1.72 2.43 -25.74
N PHE A 932 -1.95 3.68 -25.32
CA PHE A 932 -1.19 4.36 -24.29
C PHE A 932 -2.08 4.79 -23.13
N THR A 933 -1.47 4.93 -21.97
CA THR A 933 -2.05 5.65 -20.83
C THR A 933 -1.26 6.94 -20.61
N MET A 934 -1.96 8.03 -20.46
CA MET A 934 -1.39 9.32 -20.11
C MET A 934 -1.90 9.74 -18.75
N SER A 935 -1.03 10.21 -17.88
CA SER A 935 -1.43 10.82 -16.61
C SER A 935 -0.56 12.05 -16.32
N ALA A 936 -1.20 13.07 -15.79
CA ALA A 936 -0.55 14.28 -15.29
C ALA A 936 -1.02 14.52 -13.86
N SER A 937 -0.10 14.55 -12.92
CA SER A 937 -0.35 14.90 -11.52
C SER A 937 0.36 16.22 -11.21
N PHE A 938 -0.35 17.14 -10.54
CA PHE A 938 0.22 18.43 -10.18
C PHE A 938 -0.29 18.92 -8.83
N VAL A 939 0.58 19.58 -8.10
CA VAL A 939 0.33 20.19 -6.80
C VAL A 939 0.42 21.71 -6.95
N PRO A 940 -0.68 22.41 -7.30
CA PRO A 940 -0.68 23.85 -7.51
C PRO A 940 -0.61 24.61 -6.18
N ILE A 941 -1.11 24.05 -5.09
CA ILE A 941 -1.18 24.65 -3.77
C ILE A 941 -0.61 23.70 -2.75
N GLY A 942 0.42 24.13 -2.02
CA GLY A 942 1.10 23.34 -1.00
C GLY A 942 2.45 23.96 -0.66
N PRO A 943 3.18 23.38 0.29
CA PRO A 943 4.53 23.84 0.62
C PRO A 943 5.50 23.66 -0.54
N TYR A 944 5.23 22.71 -1.42
CA TYR A 944 6.03 22.40 -2.61
C TYR A 944 5.11 22.28 -3.82
N LYS A 945 5.31 23.13 -4.82
CA LYS A 945 4.60 23.03 -6.10
C LYS A 945 5.36 22.05 -6.98
N SER A 946 4.67 21.11 -7.57
CA SER A 946 5.28 20.07 -8.40
C SER A 946 4.33 19.60 -9.48
N TYR A 947 4.87 19.08 -10.58
CA TYR A 947 4.11 18.34 -11.58
C TYR A 947 4.84 17.05 -11.97
N ASN A 948 4.08 16.06 -12.36
CA ASN A 948 4.56 14.83 -12.94
C ASN A 948 3.68 14.50 -14.13
N PHE A 949 4.29 14.37 -15.30
CA PHE A 949 3.65 13.92 -16.52
C PHE A 949 4.20 12.53 -16.86
N HIS A 950 3.30 11.60 -17.11
CA HIS A 950 3.62 10.21 -17.42
C HIS A 950 2.80 9.76 -18.61
N ILE A 951 3.45 9.17 -19.62
CA ILE A 951 2.81 8.47 -20.71
C ILE A 951 3.51 7.12 -20.92
N ALA A 952 2.76 6.06 -21.02
CA ALA A 952 3.29 4.70 -21.15
C ALA A 952 2.38 3.84 -22.01
N VAL A 953 2.97 2.83 -22.66
CA VAL A 953 2.23 1.79 -23.38
C VAL A 953 1.42 0.96 -22.40
N LYS A 954 0.20 0.58 -22.74
CA LYS A 954 -0.68 -0.24 -21.90
C LYS A 954 -0.27 -1.71 -21.79
N SER A 955 0.34 -2.24 -22.85
CA SER A 955 0.73 -3.64 -22.91
C SER A 955 1.74 -4.00 -21.86
N SER A 956 1.56 -5.16 -21.23
CA SER A 956 2.49 -5.71 -20.24
C SER A 956 3.87 -6.01 -20.81
N LEU A 957 3.98 -6.33 -22.09
CA LEU A 957 5.22 -6.63 -22.81
C LEU A 957 6.09 -5.41 -23.06
N LEU A 958 5.50 -4.23 -23.15
CA LEU A 958 6.18 -2.97 -23.52
C LEU A 958 6.01 -1.89 -22.44
N GLN A 959 5.75 -2.27 -21.17
CA GLN A 959 5.58 -1.34 -20.05
C GLN A 959 6.79 -0.43 -19.81
N ASP A 960 7.97 -0.84 -20.26
CA ASP A 960 9.19 -0.03 -20.16
C ASP A 960 9.24 1.10 -21.21
N LEU A 961 8.37 1.06 -22.22
CA LEU A 961 8.21 2.17 -23.17
C LEU A 961 7.33 3.24 -22.54
N LYS A 962 7.95 4.10 -21.78
CA LYS A 962 7.31 5.20 -21.06
C LYS A 962 8.16 6.47 -21.12
N TYR A 963 7.47 7.58 -21.05
CA TYR A 963 8.08 8.90 -20.90
C TYR A 963 7.57 9.53 -19.61
N ASP A 964 8.49 9.84 -18.72
CA ASP A 964 8.23 10.50 -17.44
C ASP A 964 8.89 11.88 -17.45
N LYS A 965 8.13 12.95 -17.31
CA LYS A 965 8.65 14.28 -17.07
C LYS A 965 8.17 14.82 -15.73
N ARG A 966 9.12 15.19 -14.88
CA ARG A 966 8.86 15.61 -13.50
C ARG A 966 9.51 16.95 -13.24
N SER A 967 8.83 17.82 -12.46
CA SER A 967 9.50 19.00 -11.91
C SER A 967 10.16 18.64 -10.59
N SER A 968 11.36 19.17 -10.36
CA SER A 968 11.98 19.15 -9.03
C SER A 968 11.66 20.45 -8.30
N TYR A 969 11.35 20.38 -7.01
CA TYR A 969 11.11 21.56 -6.16
C TYR A 969 12.28 22.54 -6.17
N ASN A 970 13.49 22.02 -6.30
CA ASN A 970 14.71 22.82 -6.28
C ASN A 970 14.98 23.58 -7.60
N ASN A 971 14.17 23.41 -8.62
CA ASN A 971 14.41 24.00 -9.93
C ASN A 971 14.03 25.49 -10.04
N GLY A 972 13.54 26.11 -8.96
CA GLY A 972 13.30 27.57 -8.97
C GLY A 972 12.36 28.07 -10.06
N VAL A 973 11.58 27.20 -10.69
CA VAL A 973 10.65 27.60 -11.76
C VAL A 973 9.46 28.26 -11.11
N GLU A 974 9.49 29.60 -11.07
CA GLU A 974 8.29 30.36 -10.80
C GLU A 974 7.41 30.30 -12.06
N TRP A 975 6.27 29.67 -11.94
CA TRP A 975 5.23 29.73 -12.97
C TRP A 975 4.55 31.08 -12.87
N TYR A 976 4.77 31.95 -13.86
CA TYR A 976 4.05 33.20 -14.03
C TYR A 976 2.70 32.94 -14.70
#